data_4537bbaa7aed5899406ea9e73f4bfa2b
#
_entry.id   4537bbaa7aed5899406ea9e73f4bfa2b
#
_cell.length_a   1.000
_cell.length_b   1.000
_cell.length_c   1.000
_cell.angle_alpha   90.00
_cell.angle_beta   90.00
_cell.angle_gamma   90.00
#
_symmetry.space_group_name_H-M   'P 1'
#
loop_
_entity.id
_entity.type
_entity.pdbx_description
1 polymer ?
#
loop_
_entity_poly.entity_id
_entity_poly.type
_entity_poly.pdbx_seq_one_letter_code
_entity_poly.pdbx_strand_id
1 'polypeptide(L)'
;MATNFLTKIFGSRNDRLLKQFRTAAVRVNALEAAYEKLDDAALQAKTAEFRSRVANGESLDALLPEAFAVVREGSKRVMKLRPFDVQLMGGMSLHNGKISEMGTGEGKTLTATLPVYLNALSGNGVHVVTVNDYLAARDAAWMGKIYNFLGLTVGVNLPNMPREEKQAAYRADITYGTNNEFGFDYLRDNMVYEVADRVQRGLNYAIVDEVDSILIDEARTPLIISGQAEDHTSLYVAINKMVPQLTRQEGEADPRTGEGVTKPGDFTVDEKSHQVFLTEDGHENAERALAAMGLIPEGASLYDPANITLMHHLNAALRANHLYHRDQHYVVQNGEITIVDEFTGRLMSGRRWSDGLHQAVEAKEGVAIQPENQTMASITFQNYFRLYAKLAGMTGTADTEAYEFQEIYGLETVVIPPNRLSQREDQLDRIYKTTKEKYDAAILDIKECFERGQPVLVGTTSIENSEIISQLLHRENLPHQVLNAKQHAMEADIVAQAGRTKMITIATNMAGRGTDIVLGGNLEKAIAMVQADGALDDASKQNQIDTLRSAWAKDHELVKSLGGLRIIATERHESRRIDNQLRGRSGRQGDPGSSRFYLSLDDALMRIFAGDRVRAIMDRLKMPEGEAIEAGMVSRSIESAQRKVEARNFDIRKQLLEYDDVSNDQRKVIYQQRNQILDATDLTAQIASLRNGCFTDLVRQYVPSESVEEQWEIPLLEKTLADDWKLDAGLAQMVNSASAITDEELVQKVCQIADDQFAAKVGLVGAENFLQFERMVLLQSIDSHWREHLSALDYLRQGIHLRGYAQKQPKQEYKREAFELFGQLLDTVKNEVTKVLMTVKVETGEQLEQAAGDIEKRGETISNVTYTAPTETGEVVQSVDASTVGLKLPTPFEAVPRVGRNEPCPCGSGKKYKHCHGQLA
;
A
#
# COMPACT_ATOMS: atom_id res chain seq x y z
N MET A 1 -6.70 -24.04 33.49
CA MET A 1 -7.84 -23.96 34.46
C MET A 1 -7.70 -22.78 35.44
N ALA A 2 -6.54 -22.41 35.92
CA ALA A 2 -6.36 -21.28 36.87
C ALA A 2 -6.66 -19.90 36.24
N THR A 3 -6.37 -19.68 34.98
CA THR A 3 -6.65 -18.43 34.27
C THR A 3 -8.14 -18.13 34.13
N ASN A 4 -8.98 -19.14 33.96
CA ASN A 4 -10.46 -18.97 33.87
C ASN A 4 -11.13 -18.58 35.19
N PHE A 5 -10.52 -18.89 36.34
CA PHE A 5 -11.09 -18.53 37.64
C PHE A 5 -10.79 -17.08 38.01
N LEU A 6 -9.55 -16.62 37.72
CA LEU A 6 -9.14 -15.22 37.93
C LEU A 6 -9.89 -14.24 37.01
N THR A 7 -10.09 -14.60 35.74
CA THR A 7 -10.87 -13.78 34.80
C THR A 7 -12.35 -13.68 35.20
N LYS A 8 -12.93 -14.70 35.82
CA LYS A 8 -14.30 -14.63 36.35
C LYS A 8 -14.45 -13.68 37.54
N ILE A 9 -13.40 -13.52 38.38
CA ILE A 9 -13.41 -12.64 39.55
C ILE A 9 -13.01 -11.20 39.21
N PHE A 10 -11.97 -11.01 38.41
CA PHE A 10 -11.37 -9.69 38.12
C PHE A 10 -11.78 -9.11 36.76
N GLY A 11 -12.57 -9.85 35.98
CA GLY A 11 -12.91 -9.52 34.61
C GLY A 11 -11.69 -9.64 33.63
N SER A 12 -11.98 -9.63 32.34
CA SER A 12 -10.93 -9.54 31.30
C SER A 12 -10.32 -8.13 31.29
N ARG A 13 -9.19 -7.97 30.59
CA ARG A 13 -8.61 -6.63 30.36
C ARG A 13 -9.61 -5.73 29.63
N ASN A 14 -10.34 -6.26 28.66
CA ASN A 14 -11.41 -5.56 27.96
C ASN A 14 -12.50 -5.06 28.92
N ASP A 15 -12.97 -5.90 29.86
CA ASP A 15 -13.99 -5.51 30.83
C ASP A 15 -13.54 -4.36 31.73
N ARG A 16 -12.27 -4.34 32.12
CA ARG A 16 -11.70 -3.25 32.92
C ARG A 16 -11.64 -1.94 32.15
N LEU A 17 -11.23 -1.97 30.88
CA LEU A 17 -11.22 -0.80 30.00
C LEU A 17 -12.64 -0.27 29.78
N LEU A 18 -13.59 -1.15 29.47
CA LEU A 18 -14.98 -0.79 29.30
C LEU A 18 -15.58 -0.16 30.57
N LYS A 19 -15.18 -0.64 31.75
CA LYS A 19 -15.60 -0.01 33.02
C LYS A 19 -15.06 1.41 33.15
N GLN A 20 -13.80 1.66 32.79
CA GLN A 20 -13.21 3.00 32.77
C GLN A 20 -13.94 3.91 31.78
N PHE A 21 -14.20 3.43 30.57
CA PHE A 21 -14.91 4.20 29.55
C PHE A 21 -16.35 4.52 29.95
N ARG A 22 -17.05 3.58 30.59
CA ARG A 22 -18.40 3.84 31.14
C ARG A 22 -18.38 4.94 32.19
N THR A 23 -17.38 4.96 33.07
CA THR A 23 -17.24 6.01 34.06
C THR A 23 -16.99 7.38 33.41
N ALA A 24 -16.21 7.44 32.34
CA ALA A 24 -16.00 8.67 31.57
C ALA A 24 -17.27 9.07 30.79
N ALA A 25 -18.01 8.14 30.22
CA ALA A 25 -19.29 8.40 29.55
C ALA A 25 -20.33 9.01 30.50
N VAL A 26 -20.37 8.57 31.78
CA VAL A 26 -21.23 9.20 32.80
C VAL A 26 -20.88 10.68 33.01
N ARG A 27 -19.58 11.06 32.95
CA ARG A 27 -19.16 12.46 33.03
C ARG A 27 -19.65 13.27 31.84
N VAL A 28 -19.55 12.70 30.62
CA VAL A 28 -20.09 13.33 29.40
C VAL A 28 -21.60 13.51 29.52
N ASN A 29 -22.32 12.52 30.00
CA ASN A 29 -23.78 12.56 30.18
C ASN A 29 -24.18 13.65 31.19
N ALA A 30 -23.39 13.85 32.25
CA ALA A 30 -23.67 14.89 33.26
C ALA A 30 -23.57 16.31 32.68
N LEU A 31 -22.78 16.51 31.63
CA LEU A 31 -22.63 17.81 30.95
C LEU A 31 -23.73 18.10 29.92
N GLU A 32 -24.46 17.09 29.44
CA GLU A 32 -25.41 17.20 28.33
C GLU A 32 -26.45 18.32 28.54
N ALA A 33 -27.10 18.34 29.71
CA ALA A 33 -28.12 19.35 30.03
C ALA A 33 -27.59 20.80 30.10
N ALA A 34 -26.29 20.96 30.39
CA ALA A 34 -25.66 22.28 30.40
C ALA A 34 -25.39 22.78 28.98
N TYR A 35 -24.89 21.87 28.11
CA TYR A 35 -24.56 22.22 26.72
C TYR A 35 -25.81 22.35 25.83
N GLU A 36 -26.90 21.62 26.13
CA GLU A 36 -28.19 21.79 25.45
C GLU A 36 -28.80 23.18 25.61
N LYS A 37 -28.51 23.87 26.72
CA LYS A 37 -28.98 25.24 27.00
C LYS A 37 -28.18 26.33 26.28
N LEU A 38 -26.99 26.03 25.75
CA LEU A 38 -26.17 26.95 24.98
C LEU A 38 -26.84 27.26 23.65
N ASP A 39 -26.77 28.50 23.20
CA ASP A 39 -27.08 28.82 21.80
C ASP A 39 -25.97 28.32 20.86
N ASP A 40 -26.19 28.42 19.57
CA ASP A 40 -25.23 27.91 18.57
C ASP A 40 -23.89 28.68 18.63
N ALA A 41 -23.93 29.99 18.86
CA ALA A 41 -22.73 30.81 18.96
C ALA A 41 -21.90 30.45 20.20
N ALA A 42 -22.53 30.24 21.35
CA ALA A 42 -21.87 29.84 22.59
C ALA A 42 -21.28 28.42 22.48
N LEU A 43 -21.99 27.51 21.79
CA LEU A 43 -21.49 26.16 21.55
C LEU A 43 -20.26 26.18 20.62
N GLN A 44 -20.29 26.98 19.56
CA GLN A 44 -19.17 27.15 18.62
C GLN A 44 -17.96 27.78 19.30
N ALA A 45 -18.18 28.75 20.20
CA ALA A 45 -17.12 29.45 20.96
C ALA A 45 -16.32 28.46 21.85
N LYS A 46 -16.88 27.28 22.20
CA LYS A 46 -16.17 26.28 22.99
C LYS A 46 -14.93 25.74 22.28
N THR A 47 -14.92 25.69 20.97
CA THR A 47 -13.74 25.25 20.21
C THR A 47 -12.55 26.18 20.42
N ALA A 48 -12.77 27.51 20.37
CA ALA A 48 -11.74 28.51 20.64
C ALA A 48 -11.26 28.45 22.09
N GLU A 49 -12.19 28.29 23.04
CA GLU A 49 -11.87 28.10 24.47
C GLU A 49 -10.96 26.86 24.66
N PHE A 50 -11.34 25.73 24.11
CA PHE A 50 -10.56 24.47 24.24
C PHE A 50 -9.17 24.58 23.59
N ARG A 51 -9.06 25.20 22.42
CA ARG A 51 -7.77 25.47 21.78
C ARG A 51 -6.86 26.34 22.67
N SER A 52 -7.42 27.35 23.31
CA SER A 52 -6.67 28.18 24.26
C SER A 52 -6.20 27.39 25.49
N ARG A 53 -7.05 26.52 26.04
CA ARG A 53 -6.70 25.64 27.17
C ARG A 53 -5.58 24.66 26.80
N VAL A 54 -5.65 24.05 25.61
CA VAL A 54 -4.59 23.18 25.08
C VAL A 54 -3.29 23.96 24.90
N ALA A 55 -3.33 25.15 24.32
CA ALA A 55 -2.16 26.01 24.17
C ALA A 55 -1.53 26.39 25.52
N ASN A 56 -2.33 26.49 26.57
CA ASN A 56 -1.88 26.72 27.94
C ASN A 56 -1.41 25.45 28.67
N GLY A 57 -1.32 24.33 27.99
CA GLY A 57 -0.77 23.08 28.52
C GLY A 57 -1.77 22.10 29.14
N GLU A 58 -3.08 22.34 29.02
CA GLU A 58 -4.07 21.35 29.45
C GLU A 58 -4.08 20.13 28.53
N SER A 59 -4.12 18.94 29.11
CA SER A 59 -4.11 17.71 28.33
C SER A 59 -5.44 17.44 27.62
N LEU A 60 -5.39 16.80 26.46
CA LEU A 60 -6.60 16.38 25.73
C LEU A 60 -7.45 15.39 26.55
N ASP A 61 -6.83 14.57 27.39
CA ASP A 61 -7.54 13.65 28.30
C ASP A 61 -8.40 14.39 29.33
N ALA A 62 -7.93 15.52 29.83
CA ALA A 62 -8.69 16.36 30.76
C ALA A 62 -9.90 17.00 30.07
N LEU A 63 -9.74 17.43 28.81
CA LEU A 63 -10.78 18.04 27.99
C LEU A 63 -11.79 17.05 27.43
N LEU A 64 -11.48 15.74 27.37
CA LEU A 64 -12.28 14.71 26.71
C LEU A 64 -13.77 14.75 27.08
N PRO A 65 -14.19 14.84 28.36
CA PRO A 65 -15.62 14.84 28.69
C PRO A 65 -16.37 16.04 28.11
N GLU A 66 -15.75 17.24 28.16
CA GLU A 66 -16.34 18.47 27.65
C GLU A 66 -16.39 18.47 26.12
N ALA A 67 -15.28 18.09 25.46
CA ALA A 67 -15.19 18.00 24.01
C ALA A 67 -16.20 17.00 23.43
N PHE A 68 -16.35 15.83 24.04
CA PHE A 68 -17.32 14.83 23.60
C PHE A 68 -18.76 15.30 23.81
N ALA A 69 -19.04 16.05 24.88
CA ALA A 69 -20.36 16.65 25.09
C ALA A 69 -20.68 17.72 24.02
N VAL A 70 -19.69 18.56 23.63
CA VAL A 70 -19.84 19.54 22.55
C VAL A 70 -20.13 18.87 21.21
N VAL A 71 -19.38 17.82 20.85
CA VAL A 71 -19.61 17.09 19.59
C VAL A 71 -20.97 16.40 19.60
N ARG A 72 -21.37 15.79 20.72
CA ARG A 72 -22.67 15.15 20.87
C ARG A 72 -23.82 16.13 20.64
N GLU A 73 -23.75 17.31 21.26
CA GLU A 73 -24.75 18.34 21.08
C GLU A 73 -24.73 18.92 19.67
N GLY A 74 -23.54 19.19 19.09
CA GLY A 74 -23.39 19.65 17.72
C GLY A 74 -23.99 18.66 16.71
N SER A 75 -23.71 17.36 16.88
CA SER A 75 -24.27 16.29 16.07
C SER A 75 -25.81 16.23 16.16
N LYS A 76 -26.34 16.36 17.38
CA LYS A 76 -27.78 16.39 17.60
C LYS A 76 -28.46 17.57 16.90
N ARG A 77 -27.83 18.76 16.92
CA ARG A 77 -28.38 19.95 16.27
C ARG A 77 -28.33 19.87 14.76
N VAL A 78 -27.16 19.54 14.20
CA VAL A 78 -26.91 19.61 12.74
C VAL A 78 -27.46 18.39 12.02
N MET A 79 -27.26 17.20 12.57
CA MET A 79 -27.59 15.95 11.89
C MET A 79 -28.82 15.23 12.46
N LYS A 80 -29.36 15.71 13.58
CA LYS A 80 -30.42 15.03 14.35
C LYS A 80 -30.01 13.64 14.87
N LEU A 81 -28.71 13.38 14.97
CA LEU A 81 -28.13 12.15 15.48
C LEU A 81 -27.45 12.42 16.82
N ARG A 82 -27.94 11.77 17.86
CA ARG A 82 -27.31 11.81 19.18
C ARG A 82 -26.43 10.58 19.38
N PRO A 83 -25.10 10.71 19.49
CA PRO A 83 -24.20 9.60 19.76
C PRO A 83 -24.62 8.83 21.04
N PHE A 84 -24.68 7.51 20.96
CA PHE A 84 -24.98 6.61 22.07
C PHE A 84 -23.79 6.48 23.03
N ASP A 85 -24.02 6.00 24.24
CA ASP A 85 -22.96 5.79 25.23
C ASP A 85 -21.91 4.80 24.75
N VAL A 86 -22.29 3.75 24.00
CA VAL A 86 -21.36 2.80 23.38
C VAL A 86 -20.48 3.48 22.32
N GLN A 87 -21.01 4.48 21.62
CA GLN A 87 -20.24 5.28 20.66
C GLN A 87 -19.27 6.22 21.38
N LEU A 88 -19.63 6.79 22.54
CA LEU A 88 -18.68 7.53 23.37
C LEU A 88 -17.52 6.63 23.80
N MET A 89 -17.82 5.38 24.23
CA MET A 89 -16.81 4.41 24.61
C MET A 89 -15.89 4.03 23.43
N GLY A 90 -16.46 3.84 22.24
CA GLY A 90 -15.71 3.63 21.01
C GLY A 90 -14.79 4.81 20.70
N GLY A 91 -15.30 6.05 20.82
CA GLY A 91 -14.50 7.26 20.64
C GLY A 91 -13.36 7.40 21.65
N MET A 92 -13.57 6.99 22.90
CA MET A 92 -12.52 6.95 23.92
C MET A 92 -11.44 5.91 23.61
N SER A 93 -11.85 4.75 23.10
CA SER A 93 -10.91 3.72 22.62
C SER A 93 -10.01 4.27 21.51
N LEU A 94 -10.59 4.94 20.51
CA LEU A 94 -9.86 5.58 19.42
C LEU A 94 -8.93 6.69 19.92
N HIS A 95 -9.41 7.56 20.84
CA HIS A 95 -8.56 8.61 21.42
C HIS A 95 -7.34 8.04 22.13
N ASN A 96 -7.46 6.88 22.75
CA ASN A 96 -6.37 6.18 23.46
C ASN A 96 -5.43 5.40 22.52
N GLY A 97 -5.50 5.61 21.19
CA GLY A 97 -4.63 4.92 20.23
C GLY A 97 -4.89 3.42 20.19
N LYS A 98 -6.15 2.99 20.21
CA LYS A 98 -6.55 1.59 20.19
C LYS A 98 -7.48 1.31 19.03
N ILE A 99 -7.67 0.01 18.73
CA ILE A 99 -8.71 -0.41 17.79
C ILE A 99 -10.02 -0.52 18.53
N SER A 100 -11.03 0.18 18.02
CA SER A 100 -12.40 0.06 18.47
C SER A 100 -13.15 -0.95 17.61
N GLU A 101 -13.35 -2.16 18.11
CA GLU A 101 -14.22 -3.11 17.43
C GLU A 101 -15.68 -2.80 17.78
N MET A 102 -16.40 -2.29 16.80
CA MET A 102 -17.83 -2.00 16.86
C MET A 102 -18.55 -2.74 15.75
N GLY A 103 -19.58 -3.48 16.08
CA GLY A 103 -20.36 -4.24 15.10
C GLY A 103 -20.75 -3.39 13.88
N THR A 104 -20.92 -4.04 12.75
CA THR A 104 -21.37 -3.35 11.54
C THR A 104 -22.75 -2.71 11.79
N GLY A 105 -22.95 -1.46 11.37
CA GLY A 105 -24.19 -0.71 11.62
C GLY A 105 -24.28 -0.04 13.00
N GLU A 106 -23.25 -0.11 13.86
CA GLU A 106 -23.18 0.60 15.15
C GLU A 106 -22.79 2.09 15.04
N GLY A 107 -22.62 2.61 13.81
CA GLY A 107 -22.32 4.03 13.56
C GLY A 107 -20.87 4.41 13.83
N LYS A 108 -19.92 3.61 13.39
CA LYS A 108 -18.47 3.87 13.49
C LYS A 108 -18.07 5.26 12.96
N THR A 109 -18.60 5.65 11.80
CA THR A 109 -18.31 6.96 11.16
C THR A 109 -18.69 8.12 12.10
N LEU A 110 -19.83 8.04 12.76
CA LEU A 110 -20.25 9.04 13.75
C LEU A 110 -19.38 8.98 15.01
N THR A 111 -19.02 7.77 15.47
CA THR A 111 -18.12 7.57 16.62
C THR A 111 -16.79 8.25 16.41
N ALA A 112 -16.21 8.15 15.21
CA ALA A 112 -14.94 8.78 14.87
C ALA A 112 -14.95 10.30 15.04
N THR A 113 -16.12 10.97 14.90
CA THR A 113 -16.19 12.43 15.04
C THR A 113 -15.75 12.93 16.42
N LEU A 114 -15.98 12.13 17.46
CA LEU A 114 -15.64 12.45 18.84
C LEU A 114 -14.12 12.62 19.06
N PRO A 115 -13.29 11.59 18.82
CA PRO A 115 -11.85 11.71 18.99
C PRO A 115 -11.19 12.58 17.90
N VAL A 116 -11.76 12.65 16.69
CA VAL A 116 -11.27 13.54 15.63
C VAL A 116 -11.34 14.99 16.07
N TYR A 117 -12.50 15.45 16.55
CA TYR A 117 -12.67 16.80 17.09
C TYR A 117 -11.67 17.08 18.21
N LEU A 118 -11.60 16.20 19.21
CA LEU A 118 -10.72 16.36 20.37
C LEU A 118 -9.24 16.50 19.96
N ASN A 119 -8.76 15.64 19.05
CA ASN A 119 -7.36 15.67 18.64
C ASN A 119 -7.05 16.83 17.67
N ALA A 120 -8.04 17.29 16.90
CA ALA A 120 -7.90 18.44 16.01
C ALA A 120 -7.69 19.77 16.79
N LEU A 121 -8.09 19.84 18.05
CA LEU A 121 -7.86 21.01 18.93
C LEU A 121 -6.37 21.33 19.10
N SER A 122 -5.48 20.35 18.94
CA SER A 122 -4.03 20.55 19.00
C SER A 122 -3.47 21.41 17.85
N GLY A 123 -4.21 21.54 16.75
CA GLY A 123 -3.75 22.23 15.53
C GLY A 123 -2.75 21.45 14.67
N ASN A 124 -2.34 20.25 15.09
CA ASN A 124 -1.34 19.44 14.39
C ASN A 124 -1.90 18.58 13.23
N GLY A 125 -3.21 18.64 12.99
CA GLY A 125 -3.91 17.89 11.96
C GLY A 125 -4.29 16.46 12.38
N VAL A 126 -5.44 16.03 11.88
CA VAL A 126 -5.97 14.67 12.07
C VAL A 126 -6.29 14.09 10.71
N HIS A 127 -5.79 12.88 10.44
CA HIS A 127 -6.09 12.14 9.21
C HIS A 127 -7.14 11.07 9.50
N VAL A 128 -8.19 11.05 8.68
CA VAL A 128 -9.20 9.98 8.68
C VAL A 128 -9.02 9.17 7.41
N VAL A 129 -8.55 7.95 7.59
CA VAL A 129 -8.16 7.08 6.49
C VAL A 129 -9.31 6.15 6.13
N THR A 130 -9.68 6.11 4.86
CA THR A 130 -10.74 5.24 4.32
C THR A 130 -10.18 4.29 3.27
N VAL A 131 -10.93 3.24 2.95
CA VAL A 131 -10.51 2.23 1.96
C VAL A 131 -10.65 2.69 0.50
N ASN A 132 -11.48 3.69 0.22
CA ASN A 132 -11.64 4.21 -1.14
C ASN A 132 -12.07 5.68 -1.16
N ASP A 133 -11.94 6.31 -2.33
CA ASP A 133 -12.16 7.73 -2.57
C ASP A 133 -13.62 8.13 -2.37
N TYR A 134 -14.56 7.26 -2.75
CA TYR A 134 -15.98 7.52 -2.55
C TYR A 134 -16.32 7.68 -1.07
N LEU A 135 -15.80 6.79 -0.21
CA LEU A 135 -16.00 6.88 1.23
C LEU A 135 -15.31 8.11 1.81
N ALA A 136 -14.11 8.43 1.37
CA ALA A 136 -13.40 9.64 1.80
C ALA A 136 -14.23 10.91 1.53
N ALA A 137 -14.70 11.07 0.30
CA ALA A 137 -15.52 12.23 -0.10
C ALA A 137 -16.88 12.26 0.62
N ARG A 138 -17.58 11.11 0.67
CA ARG A 138 -18.87 10.98 1.33
C ARG A 138 -18.82 11.32 2.81
N ASP A 139 -17.86 10.71 3.53
CA ASP A 139 -17.78 10.85 4.97
C ASP A 139 -17.27 12.23 5.38
N ALA A 140 -16.36 12.81 4.60
CA ALA A 140 -15.94 14.21 4.77
C ALA A 140 -17.12 15.18 4.58
N ALA A 141 -17.92 15.00 3.53
CA ALA A 141 -19.09 15.84 3.28
C ALA A 141 -20.18 15.66 4.35
N TRP A 142 -20.36 14.45 4.84
CA TRP A 142 -21.39 14.12 5.83
C TRP A 142 -20.98 14.55 7.24
N MET A 143 -19.84 14.09 7.74
CA MET A 143 -19.34 14.44 9.08
C MET A 143 -18.79 15.87 9.14
N GLY A 144 -18.34 16.41 8.03
CA GLY A 144 -17.91 17.80 7.88
C GLY A 144 -18.96 18.82 8.33
N LYS A 145 -20.25 18.47 8.25
CA LYS A 145 -21.34 19.33 8.77
C LYS A 145 -21.18 19.58 10.28
N ILE A 146 -20.76 18.56 11.05
CA ILE A 146 -20.52 18.69 12.50
C ILE A 146 -19.27 19.53 12.74
N TYR A 147 -18.18 19.21 12.05
CA TYR A 147 -16.89 19.88 12.23
C TYR A 147 -16.96 21.36 11.87
N ASN A 148 -17.54 21.67 10.71
CA ASN A 148 -17.71 23.05 10.25
C ASN A 148 -18.63 23.85 11.18
N PHE A 149 -19.73 23.24 11.66
CA PHE A 149 -20.58 23.88 12.66
C PHE A 149 -19.81 24.22 13.93
N LEU A 150 -18.89 23.37 14.36
CA LEU A 150 -18.05 23.58 15.55
C LEU A 150 -16.79 24.43 15.26
N GLY A 151 -16.64 24.96 14.04
CA GLY A 151 -15.54 25.87 13.69
C GLY A 151 -14.22 25.19 13.33
N LEU A 152 -14.24 23.91 12.96
CA LEU A 152 -13.09 23.19 12.41
C LEU A 152 -13.18 23.10 10.87
N THR A 153 -12.01 23.09 10.23
CA THR A 153 -11.89 22.97 8.78
C THR A 153 -11.69 21.51 8.37
N VAL A 154 -12.29 21.12 7.23
CA VAL A 154 -12.21 19.76 6.68
C VAL A 154 -11.68 19.80 5.26
N GLY A 155 -10.65 19.02 4.98
CA GLY A 155 -10.11 18.79 3.65
C GLY A 155 -10.34 17.34 3.21
N VAL A 156 -10.34 17.13 1.90
CA VAL A 156 -10.41 15.80 1.28
C VAL A 156 -9.23 15.64 0.34
N ASN A 157 -8.50 14.56 0.52
CA ASN A 157 -7.37 14.20 -0.33
C ASN A 157 -7.78 13.07 -1.28
N LEU A 158 -7.88 13.37 -2.56
CA LEU A 158 -8.27 12.45 -3.61
C LEU A 158 -7.15 12.28 -4.65
N PRO A 159 -7.15 11.19 -5.44
CA PRO A 159 -6.23 11.01 -6.55
C PRO A 159 -6.31 12.15 -7.57
N ASN A 160 -5.20 12.44 -8.22
CA ASN A 160 -5.10 13.44 -9.30
C ASN A 160 -5.51 14.87 -8.93
N MET A 161 -5.56 15.22 -7.64
CA MET A 161 -5.76 16.62 -7.23
C MET A 161 -4.51 17.45 -7.52
N PRO A 162 -4.68 18.73 -7.96
CA PRO A 162 -3.60 19.69 -8.06
C PRO A 162 -2.88 19.87 -6.71
N ARG A 163 -1.59 20.16 -6.75
CA ARG A 163 -0.76 20.32 -5.54
C ARG A 163 -1.31 21.34 -4.56
N GLU A 164 -1.74 22.50 -5.04
CA GLU A 164 -2.29 23.58 -4.21
C GLU A 164 -3.55 23.13 -3.47
N GLU A 165 -4.40 22.34 -4.11
CA GLU A 165 -5.61 21.79 -3.49
C GLU A 165 -5.25 20.74 -2.44
N LYS A 166 -4.26 19.88 -2.71
CA LYS A 166 -3.74 18.93 -1.72
C LYS A 166 -3.14 19.66 -0.51
N GLN A 167 -2.32 20.68 -0.74
CA GLN A 167 -1.78 21.50 0.34
C GLN A 167 -2.90 22.15 1.19
N ALA A 168 -3.95 22.66 0.54
CA ALA A 168 -5.10 23.20 1.24
C ALA A 168 -5.83 22.14 2.07
N ALA A 169 -6.00 20.92 1.52
CA ALA A 169 -6.60 19.80 2.23
C ALA A 169 -5.79 19.38 3.46
N TYR A 170 -4.46 19.31 3.35
CA TYR A 170 -3.59 18.96 4.49
C TYR A 170 -3.45 20.08 5.52
N ARG A 171 -3.66 21.37 5.13
CA ARG A 171 -3.69 22.49 6.06
C ARG A 171 -4.98 22.55 6.88
N ALA A 172 -6.03 21.89 6.46
CA ALA A 172 -7.26 21.76 7.24
C ALA A 172 -7.01 21.08 8.59
N ASP A 173 -7.86 21.30 9.57
CA ASP A 173 -7.78 20.64 10.88
C ASP A 173 -7.94 19.14 10.78
N ILE A 174 -8.75 18.70 9.82
CA ILE A 174 -9.12 17.31 9.57
C ILE A 174 -8.98 17.03 8.08
N THR A 175 -8.26 15.95 7.72
CA THR A 175 -8.10 15.55 6.32
C THR A 175 -8.60 14.12 6.15
N TYR A 176 -9.59 13.94 5.27
CA TYR A 176 -10.07 12.63 4.82
C TYR A 176 -9.31 12.22 3.56
N GLY A 177 -8.98 10.94 3.42
CA GLY A 177 -8.34 10.41 2.24
C GLY A 177 -8.19 8.90 2.30
N THR A 178 -7.71 8.29 1.21
CA THR A 178 -7.42 6.87 1.18
C THR A 178 -6.04 6.57 1.74
N ASN A 179 -5.86 5.34 2.22
CA ASN A 179 -4.57 4.80 2.64
C ASN A 179 -3.50 4.97 1.55
N ASN A 180 -3.87 4.74 0.28
CA ASN A 180 -2.98 4.86 -0.87
C ASN A 180 -2.51 6.32 -1.06
N GLU A 181 -3.44 7.28 -1.10
CA GLU A 181 -3.09 8.69 -1.32
C GLU A 181 -2.25 9.29 -0.19
N PHE A 182 -2.56 8.97 1.06
CA PHE A 182 -1.73 9.39 2.18
C PHE A 182 -0.31 8.83 2.09
N GLY A 183 -0.17 7.56 1.72
CA GLY A 183 1.13 6.92 1.57
C GLY A 183 1.91 7.43 0.36
N PHE A 184 1.25 7.64 -0.78
CA PHE A 184 1.90 8.21 -1.97
C PHE A 184 2.30 9.67 -1.76
N ASP A 185 1.50 10.47 -1.08
CA ASP A 185 1.87 11.85 -0.75
C ASP A 185 3.10 11.89 0.17
N TYR A 186 3.20 10.94 1.14
CA TYR A 186 4.41 10.81 1.95
C TYR A 186 5.64 10.48 1.10
N LEU A 187 5.53 9.57 0.15
CA LEU A 187 6.64 9.24 -0.75
C LEU A 187 6.99 10.43 -1.65
N ARG A 188 5.99 11.10 -2.24
CA ARG A 188 6.19 12.30 -3.07
C ARG A 188 6.88 13.42 -2.31
N ASP A 189 6.46 13.72 -1.08
CA ASP A 189 7.05 14.75 -0.22
C ASP A 189 8.54 14.50 0.10
N ASN A 190 8.94 13.22 0.09
CA ASN A 190 10.35 12.86 0.27
C ASN A 190 11.15 12.80 -1.06
N MET A 191 10.54 13.21 -2.17
CA MET A 191 11.17 13.30 -3.48
C MET A 191 11.24 14.73 -4.04
N VAL A 192 10.62 15.72 -3.38
CA VAL A 192 10.59 17.12 -3.82
C VAL A 192 11.94 17.81 -3.64
N TYR A 193 12.23 18.79 -4.48
CA TYR A 193 13.47 19.59 -4.45
C TYR A 193 13.29 20.94 -3.75
N GLU A 194 12.05 21.37 -3.53
CA GLU A 194 11.72 22.60 -2.82
C GLU A 194 10.78 22.34 -1.63
N VAL A 195 10.99 23.06 -0.53
CA VAL A 195 10.14 22.96 0.67
C VAL A 195 8.69 23.32 0.36
N ALA A 196 8.49 24.30 -0.53
CA ALA A 196 7.16 24.76 -0.97
C ALA A 196 6.35 23.71 -1.70
N ASP A 197 7.00 22.66 -2.24
CA ASP A 197 6.34 21.58 -2.97
C ASP A 197 5.77 20.49 -2.06
N ARG A 198 6.17 20.43 -0.80
CA ARG A 198 5.60 19.49 0.17
C ARG A 198 4.12 19.77 0.39
N VAL A 199 3.33 18.71 0.45
CA VAL A 199 1.88 18.78 0.67
C VAL A 199 1.50 18.45 2.11
N GLN A 200 2.15 17.47 2.75
CA GLN A 200 1.86 17.05 4.12
C GLN A 200 2.52 17.98 5.16
N ARG A 201 1.87 18.13 6.32
CA ARG A 201 2.42 18.90 7.44
C ARG A 201 3.24 18.03 8.41
N GLY A 202 2.70 16.86 8.72
CA GLY A 202 3.26 15.93 9.69
C GLY A 202 2.26 14.83 10.00
N LEU A 203 2.74 13.75 10.58
CA LEU A 203 1.95 12.54 10.86
C LEU A 203 1.63 12.49 12.36
N ASN A 204 0.66 13.31 12.79
CA ASN A 204 0.29 13.44 14.20
C ASN A 204 -0.67 12.35 14.66
N TYR A 205 -1.91 12.34 14.15
CA TYR A 205 -2.93 11.38 14.55
C TYR A 205 -3.69 10.86 13.34
N ALA A 206 -3.81 9.53 13.23
CA ALA A 206 -4.63 8.89 12.23
C ALA A 206 -5.68 7.97 12.86
N ILE A 207 -6.89 8.01 12.31
CA ILE A 207 -7.93 7.01 12.52
C ILE A 207 -8.12 6.25 11.21
N VAL A 208 -7.89 4.94 11.25
CA VAL A 208 -8.07 4.06 10.10
C VAL A 208 -9.44 3.41 10.18
N ASP A 209 -10.34 3.76 9.25
CA ASP A 209 -11.63 3.08 9.11
C ASP A 209 -11.44 1.76 8.37
N GLU A 210 -12.22 0.76 8.76
CA GLU A 210 -12.04 -0.62 8.28
C GLU A 210 -10.58 -1.08 8.39
N VAL A 211 -10.01 -0.89 9.58
CA VAL A 211 -8.58 -1.10 9.88
C VAL A 211 -8.07 -2.49 9.53
N ASP A 212 -8.93 -3.49 9.58
CA ASP A 212 -8.62 -4.87 9.20
C ASP A 212 -8.45 -5.05 7.68
N SER A 213 -9.13 -4.26 6.83
CA SER A 213 -8.85 -4.24 5.41
C SER A 213 -7.47 -3.64 5.13
N ILE A 214 -7.26 -2.44 5.62
CA ILE A 214 -6.08 -1.64 5.30
C ILE A 214 -4.81 -2.26 5.90
N LEU A 215 -4.85 -2.65 7.17
CA LEU A 215 -3.66 -3.10 7.89
C LEU A 215 -3.40 -4.61 7.82
N ILE A 216 -4.35 -5.41 7.33
CA ILE A 216 -4.19 -6.87 7.19
C ILE A 216 -4.29 -7.30 5.73
N ASP A 217 -5.42 -7.02 5.04
CA ASP A 217 -5.65 -7.55 3.69
C ASP A 217 -4.77 -6.86 2.65
N GLU A 218 -4.76 -5.52 2.63
CA GLU A 218 -3.99 -4.72 1.70
C GLU A 218 -2.50 -4.65 2.08
N ALA A 219 -2.16 -4.93 3.34
CA ALA A 219 -0.79 -4.86 3.85
C ALA A 219 0.12 -6.03 3.40
N ARG A 220 -0.19 -6.67 2.27
CA ARG A 220 0.61 -7.73 1.63
C ARG A 220 1.57 -7.17 0.59
N THR A 221 1.27 -6.01 0.04
CA THR A 221 2.03 -5.36 -1.04
C THR A 221 2.42 -3.95 -0.61
N PRO A 222 3.64 -3.50 -0.84
CA PRO A 222 4.04 -2.12 -0.56
C PRO A 222 3.42 -1.16 -1.57
N LEU A 223 3.35 0.12 -1.20
CA LEU A 223 3.18 1.23 -2.12
C LEU A 223 4.49 1.45 -2.86
N ILE A 224 4.46 1.52 -4.18
CA ILE A 224 5.64 1.69 -5.01
C ILE A 224 5.40 2.82 -6.01
N ILE A 225 6.32 3.78 -6.06
CA ILE A 225 6.44 4.73 -7.15
C ILE A 225 7.60 4.24 -8.02
N SER A 226 7.33 3.94 -9.27
CA SER A 226 8.35 3.52 -10.24
C SER A 226 8.32 4.43 -11.46
N GLY A 227 9.46 4.56 -12.11
CA GLY A 227 9.60 5.31 -13.33
C GLY A 227 10.46 4.55 -14.32
N GLN A 228 10.45 5.02 -15.56
CA GLN A 228 11.21 4.40 -16.63
C GLN A 228 12.71 4.62 -16.37
N ALA A 229 13.47 3.52 -16.23
CA ALA A 229 14.92 3.54 -16.04
C ALA A 229 15.65 3.96 -17.34
N GLU A 230 16.93 4.26 -17.22
CA GLU A 230 17.81 4.42 -18.38
C GLU A 230 17.77 3.17 -19.26
N ASP A 231 17.97 3.40 -20.56
CA ASP A 231 17.85 2.37 -21.59
C ASP A 231 19.00 1.34 -21.51
N HIS A 232 18.78 0.24 -20.82
CA HIS A 232 19.68 -0.93 -20.77
C HIS A 232 19.44 -1.93 -21.91
N THR A 233 18.69 -1.56 -22.94
CA THR A 233 18.35 -2.43 -24.08
C THR A 233 19.58 -3.08 -24.69
N SER A 234 20.67 -2.33 -24.86
CA SER A 234 21.94 -2.84 -25.41
C SER A 234 22.54 -3.95 -24.56
N LEU A 235 22.39 -3.89 -23.22
CA LEU A 235 22.92 -4.87 -22.29
C LEU A 235 22.14 -6.19 -22.35
N TYR A 236 20.79 -6.15 -22.41
CA TYR A 236 19.98 -7.34 -22.63
C TYR A 236 20.32 -8.06 -23.93
N VAL A 237 20.53 -7.32 -25.01
CA VAL A 237 20.92 -7.88 -26.32
C VAL A 237 22.33 -8.49 -26.25
N ALA A 238 23.27 -7.83 -25.58
CA ALA A 238 24.65 -8.33 -25.46
C ALA A 238 24.70 -9.62 -24.66
N ILE A 239 24.06 -9.66 -23.50
CA ILE A 239 24.04 -10.83 -22.61
C ILE A 239 23.26 -11.99 -23.24
N ASN A 240 22.15 -11.72 -23.92
CA ASN A 240 21.42 -12.79 -24.64
C ASN A 240 22.29 -13.50 -25.70
N LYS A 241 23.22 -12.79 -26.37
CA LYS A 241 24.18 -13.38 -27.31
C LYS A 241 25.21 -14.27 -26.62
N MET A 242 25.47 -14.06 -25.32
CA MET A 242 26.40 -14.87 -24.55
C MET A 242 25.79 -16.19 -24.09
N VAL A 243 24.51 -16.24 -23.81
CA VAL A 243 23.82 -17.43 -23.26
C VAL A 243 24.12 -18.73 -24.06
N PRO A 244 24.15 -18.75 -25.41
CA PRO A 244 24.47 -19.97 -26.17
C PRO A 244 25.91 -20.49 -25.99
N GLN A 245 26.79 -19.72 -25.37
CA GLN A 245 28.18 -20.13 -25.09
C GLN A 245 28.27 -20.92 -23.79
N LEU A 246 27.24 -20.84 -22.92
CA LEU A 246 27.16 -21.56 -21.67
C LEU A 246 26.40 -22.88 -21.85
N THR A 247 26.88 -23.94 -21.24
CA THR A 247 26.37 -25.32 -21.36
C THR A 247 25.58 -25.73 -20.10
N ARG A 248 24.41 -26.38 -20.33
CA ARG A 248 23.62 -26.91 -19.22
C ARG A 248 24.28 -28.17 -18.65
N GLN A 249 24.39 -28.26 -17.32
CA GLN A 249 24.77 -29.46 -16.59
C GLN A 249 23.64 -30.49 -16.62
N GLU A 250 24.00 -31.76 -16.84
CA GLU A 250 23.04 -32.85 -16.75
C GLU A 250 23.34 -33.72 -15.51
N GLY A 251 22.30 -33.97 -14.69
CA GLY A 251 22.41 -34.66 -13.40
C GLY A 251 22.62 -33.69 -12.23
N GLU A 252 22.08 -34.04 -11.08
CA GLU A 252 22.25 -33.31 -9.84
C GLU A 252 23.38 -33.95 -9.00
N ALA A 253 24.31 -33.16 -8.51
CA ALA A 253 25.34 -33.59 -7.59
C ALA A 253 24.71 -33.91 -6.22
N ASP A 254 24.97 -35.10 -5.69
CA ASP A 254 24.64 -35.39 -4.28
C ASP A 254 25.43 -34.43 -3.37
N PRO A 255 24.77 -33.67 -2.51
CA PRO A 255 25.45 -32.67 -1.65
C PRO A 255 26.52 -33.26 -0.71
N ARG A 256 26.53 -34.59 -0.52
CA ARG A 256 27.46 -35.30 0.39
C ARG A 256 28.61 -36.00 -0.34
N THR A 257 28.37 -36.51 -1.53
CA THR A 257 29.35 -37.33 -2.24
C THR A 257 29.90 -36.66 -3.49
N GLY A 258 29.21 -35.63 -4.02
CA GLY A 258 29.54 -34.99 -5.30
C GLY A 258 29.23 -35.87 -6.52
N GLU A 259 28.71 -37.11 -6.31
CA GLU A 259 28.37 -38.04 -7.36
C GLU A 259 26.98 -37.78 -7.90
N GLY A 260 26.70 -38.03 -9.18
CA GLY A 260 25.39 -37.87 -9.81
C GLY A 260 25.40 -36.92 -11.02
N VAL A 261 26.45 -36.15 -11.22
CA VAL A 261 26.63 -35.34 -12.43
C VAL A 261 26.98 -36.26 -13.59
N THR A 262 26.09 -36.39 -14.55
CA THR A 262 26.29 -37.18 -15.75
C THR A 262 27.08 -36.45 -16.82
N LYS A 263 26.95 -35.11 -16.86
CA LYS A 263 27.68 -34.26 -17.75
C LYS A 263 27.92 -32.91 -17.07
N PRO A 264 29.18 -32.50 -16.78
CA PRO A 264 29.47 -31.20 -16.22
C PRO A 264 29.05 -30.08 -17.18
N GLY A 265 28.64 -28.94 -16.63
CA GLY A 265 28.20 -27.79 -17.38
C GLY A 265 28.29 -26.51 -16.55
N ASP A 266 27.99 -25.38 -17.19
CA ASP A 266 28.13 -24.06 -16.60
C ASP A 266 26.96 -23.67 -15.69
N PHE A 267 25.79 -24.31 -15.86
CA PHE A 267 24.61 -24.01 -15.05
C PHE A 267 23.67 -25.21 -14.89
N THR A 268 22.94 -25.20 -13.79
CA THR A 268 21.85 -26.13 -13.49
C THR A 268 20.50 -25.44 -13.61
N VAL A 269 19.45 -26.20 -13.95
CA VAL A 269 18.08 -25.69 -14.11
C VAL A 269 17.17 -26.42 -13.14
N ASP A 270 16.54 -25.69 -12.23
CA ASP A 270 15.46 -26.18 -11.38
C ASP A 270 14.11 -25.74 -11.95
N GLU A 271 13.44 -26.68 -12.61
CA GLU A 271 12.13 -26.46 -13.25
C GLU A 271 11.02 -26.25 -12.22
N LYS A 272 11.17 -26.75 -10.97
CA LYS A 272 10.15 -26.61 -9.92
C LYS A 272 10.14 -25.22 -9.28
N SER A 273 11.32 -24.64 -9.09
CA SER A 273 11.45 -23.29 -8.53
C SER A 273 11.56 -22.20 -9.61
N HIS A 274 11.56 -22.56 -10.89
CA HIS A 274 11.80 -21.66 -12.03
C HIS A 274 13.10 -20.85 -11.90
N GLN A 275 14.17 -21.50 -11.42
CA GLN A 275 15.48 -20.88 -11.21
C GLN A 275 16.60 -21.58 -11.98
N VAL A 276 17.64 -20.79 -12.26
CA VAL A 276 18.87 -21.26 -12.88
C VAL A 276 20.03 -20.91 -11.96
N PHE A 277 20.94 -21.84 -11.72
CA PHE A 277 22.09 -21.65 -10.86
C PHE A 277 23.37 -21.91 -11.66
N LEU A 278 24.30 -20.95 -11.62
CA LEU A 278 25.63 -21.14 -12.20
C LEU A 278 26.46 -22.10 -11.33
N THR A 279 27.26 -22.95 -11.97
CA THR A 279 28.27 -23.77 -11.29
C THR A 279 29.53 -22.95 -11.07
N GLU A 280 30.53 -23.47 -10.34
CA GLU A 280 31.82 -22.77 -10.19
C GLU A 280 32.50 -22.55 -11.54
N ASP A 281 32.53 -23.57 -12.41
CA ASP A 281 33.06 -23.45 -13.79
C ASP A 281 32.25 -22.45 -14.60
N GLY A 282 30.92 -22.41 -14.37
CA GLY A 282 30.00 -21.47 -15.04
C GLY A 282 30.25 -20.02 -14.66
N HIS A 283 30.61 -19.74 -13.41
CA HIS A 283 31.01 -18.40 -13.00
C HIS A 283 32.28 -17.93 -13.72
N GLU A 284 33.32 -18.76 -13.73
CA GLU A 284 34.56 -18.42 -14.43
C GLU A 284 34.34 -18.23 -15.93
N ASN A 285 33.52 -19.05 -16.56
CA ASN A 285 33.24 -18.97 -17.99
C ASN A 285 32.40 -17.73 -18.32
N ALA A 286 31.41 -17.40 -17.47
CA ALA A 286 30.60 -16.18 -17.60
C ALA A 286 31.44 -14.92 -17.43
N GLU A 287 32.28 -14.87 -16.39
CA GLU A 287 33.19 -13.73 -16.12
C GLU A 287 34.17 -13.52 -17.30
N ARG A 288 34.73 -14.59 -17.83
CA ARG A 288 35.61 -14.54 -19.00
C ARG A 288 34.89 -14.05 -20.25
N ALA A 289 33.66 -14.49 -20.49
CA ALA A 289 32.86 -14.03 -21.61
C ALA A 289 32.46 -12.54 -21.48
N LEU A 290 32.10 -12.10 -20.30
CA LEU A 290 31.77 -10.70 -20.02
C LEU A 290 33.01 -9.77 -20.14
N ALA A 291 34.18 -10.23 -19.70
CA ALA A 291 35.43 -9.52 -19.89
C ALA A 291 35.80 -9.40 -21.37
N ALA A 292 35.62 -10.48 -22.14
CA ALA A 292 35.83 -10.45 -23.60
C ALA A 292 34.87 -9.48 -24.34
N MET A 293 33.69 -9.22 -23.79
CA MET A 293 32.76 -8.21 -24.31
C MET A 293 33.05 -6.78 -23.78
N GLY A 294 34.02 -6.63 -22.87
CA GLY A 294 34.39 -5.34 -22.27
C GLY A 294 33.36 -4.83 -21.24
N LEU A 295 32.50 -5.69 -20.73
CA LEU A 295 31.47 -5.35 -19.73
C LEU A 295 32.02 -5.37 -18.31
N ILE A 296 33.06 -6.15 -18.04
CA ILE A 296 33.78 -6.17 -16.76
C ILE A 296 35.28 -6.11 -17.00
N PRO A 297 36.09 -5.59 -16.08
CA PRO A 297 37.55 -5.70 -16.11
C PRO A 297 37.99 -7.17 -16.06
N GLU A 298 39.13 -7.45 -16.68
CA GLU A 298 39.73 -8.80 -16.63
C GLU A 298 40.10 -9.17 -15.20
N GLY A 299 39.58 -10.30 -14.72
CA GLY A 299 39.76 -10.78 -13.34
C GLY A 299 38.80 -10.21 -12.29
N ALA A 300 37.82 -9.40 -12.69
CA ALA A 300 36.76 -8.95 -11.79
C ALA A 300 35.69 -10.04 -11.60
N SER A 301 35.15 -10.14 -10.37
CA SER A 301 34.12 -11.10 -10.06
C SER A 301 32.71 -10.58 -10.35
N LEU A 302 31.81 -11.45 -10.79
CA LEU A 302 30.37 -11.16 -10.90
C LEU A 302 29.72 -10.84 -9.56
N TYR A 303 30.33 -11.30 -8.45
CA TYR A 303 29.84 -11.03 -7.09
C TYR A 303 30.33 -9.69 -6.52
N ASP A 304 31.16 -8.97 -7.23
CA ASP A 304 31.55 -7.62 -6.82
C ASP A 304 30.32 -6.70 -6.83
N PRO A 305 30.15 -5.83 -5.85
CA PRO A 305 29.00 -4.91 -5.78
C PRO A 305 28.75 -4.10 -7.06
N ALA A 306 29.81 -3.73 -7.76
CA ALA A 306 29.72 -3.02 -9.05
C ALA A 306 29.13 -3.88 -10.18
N ASN A 307 29.17 -5.21 -10.07
CA ASN A 307 28.78 -6.15 -11.12
C ASN A 307 27.44 -6.86 -10.85
N ILE A 308 26.74 -6.53 -9.74
CA ILE A 308 25.47 -7.14 -9.35
C ILE A 308 24.43 -7.03 -10.46
N THR A 309 24.37 -5.89 -11.14
CA THR A 309 23.46 -5.65 -12.26
C THR A 309 23.71 -6.63 -13.42
N LEU A 310 24.98 -6.91 -13.75
CA LEU A 310 25.34 -7.87 -14.81
C LEU A 310 24.94 -9.30 -14.43
N MET A 311 25.13 -9.69 -13.17
CA MET A 311 24.70 -10.97 -12.65
C MET A 311 23.18 -11.14 -12.78
N HIS A 312 22.42 -10.10 -12.47
CA HIS A 312 20.98 -10.07 -12.64
C HIS A 312 20.56 -10.28 -14.10
N HIS A 313 21.12 -9.51 -15.04
CA HIS A 313 20.82 -9.66 -16.47
C HIS A 313 21.20 -11.05 -17.00
N LEU A 314 22.31 -11.62 -16.54
CA LEU A 314 22.72 -12.97 -16.90
C LEU A 314 21.71 -14.02 -16.41
N ASN A 315 21.28 -13.94 -15.16
CA ASN A 315 20.26 -14.84 -14.60
C ASN A 315 18.93 -14.70 -15.36
N ALA A 316 18.49 -13.47 -15.63
CA ALA A 316 17.27 -13.22 -16.40
C ALA A 316 17.35 -13.83 -17.82
N ALA A 317 18.50 -13.67 -18.49
CA ALA A 317 18.74 -14.23 -19.83
C ALA A 317 18.78 -15.77 -19.81
N LEU A 318 19.42 -16.40 -18.84
CA LEU A 318 19.46 -17.85 -18.67
C LEU A 318 18.04 -18.41 -18.40
N ARG A 319 17.28 -17.78 -17.50
CA ARG A 319 15.88 -18.15 -17.22
C ARG A 319 15.02 -18.02 -18.47
N ALA A 320 15.10 -16.89 -19.19
CA ALA A 320 14.36 -16.65 -20.42
C ALA A 320 14.62 -17.71 -21.49
N ASN A 321 15.86 -18.15 -21.64
CA ASN A 321 16.23 -19.11 -22.67
C ASN A 321 15.91 -20.57 -22.31
N HIS A 322 16.01 -20.95 -21.02
CA HIS A 322 15.96 -22.34 -20.60
C HIS A 322 14.68 -22.74 -19.84
N LEU A 323 13.93 -21.79 -19.29
CA LEU A 323 12.71 -22.06 -18.52
C LEU A 323 11.44 -21.52 -19.18
N TYR A 324 11.55 -20.47 -20.00
CA TYR A 324 10.38 -19.85 -20.61
C TYR A 324 10.34 -20.15 -22.11
N HIS A 325 9.34 -20.91 -22.54
CA HIS A 325 9.20 -21.37 -23.91
C HIS A 325 8.02 -20.71 -24.61
N ARG A 326 8.24 -20.34 -25.87
CA ARG A 326 7.21 -19.80 -26.75
C ARG A 326 6.07 -20.80 -26.93
N ASP A 327 4.85 -20.31 -27.08
CA ASP A 327 3.60 -21.05 -27.23
C ASP A 327 3.21 -21.92 -26.01
N GLN A 328 4.00 -21.87 -24.93
CA GLN A 328 3.71 -22.51 -23.66
C GLN A 328 3.53 -21.45 -22.55
N HIS A 329 4.52 -20.61 -22.33
CA HIS A 329 4.52 -19.59 -21.27
C HIS A 329 4.17 -18.20 -21.80
N TYR A 330 4.37 -17.98 -23.09
CA TYR A 330 4.06 -16.71 -23.78
C TYR A 330 3.84 -16.94 -25.28
N VAL A 331 3.19 -15.96 -25.92
CA VAL A 331 3.06 -15.87 -27.37
C VAL A 331 3.60 -14.52 -27.85
N VAL A 332 4.06 -14.47 -29.09
CA VAL A 332 4.47 -13.23 -29.76
C VAL A 332 3.33 -12.77 -30.64
N GLN A 333 2.71 -11.64 -30.32
CA GLN A 333 1.61 -11.04 -31.08
C GLN A 333 1.90 -9.57 -31.33
N ASN A 334 1.72 -9.12 -32.58
CA ASN A 334 1.94 -7.71 -32.98
C ASN A 334 3.34 -7.14 -32.65
N GLY A 335 4.36 -8.01 -32.51
CA GLY A 335 5.71 -7.58 -32.11
C GLY A 335 5.90 -7.40 -30.61
N GLU A 336 4.94 -7.86 -29.77
CA GLU A 336 5.00 -7.82 -28.32
C GLU A 336 4.87 -9.21 -27.72
N ILE A 337 5.43 -9.38 -26.51
CA ILE A 337 5.31 -10.61 -25.74
C ILE A 337 4.03 -10.53 -24.89
N THR A 338 3.15 -11.52 -25.06
CA THR A 338 1.93 -11.69 -24.25
C THR A 338 2.04 -12.97 -23.42
N ILE A 339 1.91 -12.84 -22.10
CA ILE A 339 2.02 -13.97 -21.16
C ILE A 339 0.83 -14.90 -21.30
N VAL A 340 1.06 -16.20 -21.20
CA VAL A 340 0.04 -17.24 -21.08
C VAL A 340 -0.04 -17.67 -19.61
N ASP A 341 -1.22 -17.62 -19.01
CA ASP A 341 -1.45 -18.09 -17.65
C ASP A 341 -1.32 -19.62 -17.60
N GLU A 342 -0.43 -20.13 -16.76
CA GLU A 342 -0.13 -21.55 -16.65
C GLU A 342 -1.32 -22.41 -16.20
N PHE A 343 -2.24 -21.82 -15.42
CA PHE A 343 -3.38 -22.55 -14.86
C PHE A 343 -4.60 -22.52 -15.78
N THR A 344 -4.82 -21.42 -16.48
CA THR A 344 -6.02 -21.21 -17.28
C THR A 344 -5.78 -21.28 -18.78
N GLY A 345 -4.51 -21.23 -19.24
CA GLY A 345 -4.14 -21.14 -20.65
C GLY A 345 -4.59 -19.84 -21.34
N ARG A 346 -5.04 -18.83 -20.59
CA ARG A 346 -5.53 -17.55 -21.13
C ARG A 346 -4.39 -16.58 -21.36
N LEU A 347 -4.53 -15.76 -22.40
CA LEU A 347 -3.61 -14.67 -22.69
C LEU A 347 -3.83 -13.51 -21.69
N MET A 348 -2.75 -13.10 -21.04
CA MET A 348 -2.74 -12.00 -20.09
C MET A 348 -2.18 -10.73 -20.74
N SER A 349 -3.00 -10.03 -21.50
CA SER A 349 -2.60 -8.77 -22.15
C SER A 349 -2.30 -7.69 -21.10
N GLY A 350 -1.20 -6.96 -21.32
CA GLY A 350 -0.77 -5.85 -20.43
C GLY A 350 -0.04 -6.30 -19.16
N ARG A 351 0.09 -7.61 -18.87
CA ARG A 351 0.95 -8.11 -17.80
C ARG A 351 2.36 -8.35 -18.31
N ARG A 352 3.34 -8.08 -17.46
CA ARG A 352 4.77 -8.30 -17.73
C ARG A 352 5.38 -9.09 -16.56
N TRP A 353 6.36 -9.94 -16.85
CA TRP A 353 7.18 -10.52 -15.79
C TRP A 353 8.07 -9.46 -15.19
N SER A 354 8.31 -9.55 -13.90
CA SER A 354 9.23 -8.70 -13.15
C SER A 354 10.70 -9.09 -13.36
N ASP A 355 11.56 -8.30 -12.76
CA ASP A 355 12.99 -8.60 -12.58
C ASP A 355 13.74 -8.81 -13.91
N GLY A 356 13.49 -7.97 -14.89
CA GLY A 356 14.17 -8.02 -16.18
C GLY A 356 13.86 -9.26 -17.03
N LEU A 357 13.06 -10.20 -16.53
CA LEU A 357 12.74 -11.45 -17.23
C LEU A 357 11.95 -11.18 -18.53
N HIS A 358 11.00 -10.24 -18.48
CA HIS A 358 10.23 -9.90 -19.68
C HIS A 358 11.11 -9.31 -20.77
N GLN A 359 12.01 -8.41 -20.42
CA GLN A 359 13.01 -7.83 -21.33
C GLN A 359 13.99 -8.86 -21.85
N ALA A 360 14.39 -9.83 -21.02
CA ALA A 360 15.22 -10.95 -21.44
C ALA A 360 14.50 -11.86 -22.46
N VAL A 361 13.19 -12.08 -22.30
CA VAL A 361 12.36 -12.80 -23.27
C VAL A 361 12.17 -11.96 -24.56
N GLU A 362 11.96 -10.65 -24.45
CA GLU A 362 11.92 -9.73 -25.59
C GLU A 362 13.25 -9.79 -26.37
N ALA A 363 14.40 -9.78 -25.68
CA ALA A 363 15.72 -9.93 -26.28
C ALA A 363 15.91 -11.30 -26.97
N LYS A 364 15.43 -12.38 -26.34
CA LYS A 364 15.45 -13.73 -26.88
C LYS A 364 14.67 -13.83 -28.18
N GLU A 365 13.47 -13.27 -28.24
CA GLU A 365 12.59 -13.31 -29.40
C GLU A 365 12.93 -12.25 -30.46
N GLY A 366 13.85 -11.32 -30.13
CA GLY A 366 14.28 -10.24 -31.04
C GLY A 366 13.20 -9.22 -31.33
N VAL A 367 12.23 -9.06 -30.42
CA VAL A 367 11.22 -8.00 -30.47
C VAL A 367 11.77 -6.71 -29.83
N ALA A 368 11.05 -5.59 -29.99
CA ALA A 368 11.44 -4.33 -29.36
C ALA A 368 11.43 -4.47 -27.82
N ILE A 369 12.60 -4.28 -27.19
CA ILE A 369 12.73 -4.34 -25.73
C ILE A 369 12.15 -3.07 -25.16
N GLN A 370 11.16 -3.22 -24.29
CA GLN A 370 10.56 -2.11 -23.57
C GLN A 370 11.42 -1.79 -22.33
N PRO A 371 11.60 -0.50 -22.00
CA PRO A 371 12.42 -0.12 -20.85
C PRO A 371 11.89 -0.72 -19.54
N GLU A 372 12.80 -0.94 -18.61
CA GLU A 372 12.50 -1.46 -17.28
C GLU A 372 12.03 -0.31 -16.37
N ASN A 373 11.02 -0.57 -15.54
CA ASN A 373 10.60 0.38 -14.53
C ASN A 373 11.47 0.22 -13.28
N GLN A 374 12.19 1.26 -12.91
CA GLN A 374 12.98 1.30 -11.69
C GLN A 374 12.14 1.82 -10.52
N THR A 375 12.24 1.20 -9.35
CA THR A 375 11.61 1.70 -8.13
C THR A 375 12.28 2.99 -7.68
N MET A 376 11.51 4.09 -7.65
CA MET A 376 11.96 5.40 -7.18
C MET A 376 11.79 5.53 -5.67
N ALA A 377 10.65 5.10 -5.16
CA ALA A 377 10.31 5.09 -3.74
C ALA A 377 9.33 3.98 -3.44
N SER A 378 9.42 3.40 -2.27
CA SER A 378 8.48 2.39 -1.79
C SER A 378 8.32 2.47 -0.29
N ILE A 379 7.15 2.08 0.22
CA ILE A 379 6.90 1.91 1.66
C ILE A 379 5.79 0.90 1.85
N THR A 380 5.91 0.03 2.86
CA THR A 380 4.81 -0.84 3.27
C THR A 380 3.79 -0.06 4.11
N PHE A 381 2.51 -0.48 4.09
CA PHE A 381 1.50 0.13 4.96
C PHE A 381 1.86 0.01 6.42
N GLN A 382 2.46 -1.14 6.82
CA GLN A 382 2.92 -1.35 8.17
C GLN A 382 3.88 -0.24 8.60
N ASN A 383 4.90 0.02 7.80
CA ASN A 383 5.91 1.01 8.11
C ASN A 383 5.39 2.45 7.97
N TYR A 384 4.49 2.70 7.01
CA TYR A 384 3.86 4.02 6.87
C TYR A 384 3.01 4.39 8.10
N PHE A 385 2.09 3.51 8.51
CA PHE A 385 1.20 3.81 9.65
C PHE A 385 1.93 3.87 11.00
N ARG A 386 3.08 3.20 11.12
CA ARG A 386 3.96 3.33 12.30
C ARG A 386 4.63 4.70 12.42
N LEU A 387 4.62 5.54 11.39
CA LEU A 387 5.17 6.90 11.43
C LEU A 387 4.28 7.88 12.19
N TYR A 388 2.99 7.59 12.34
CA TYR A 388 2.09 8.46 13.08
C TYR A 388 2.45 8.48 14.57
N ALA A 389 2.47 9.67 15.17
CA ALA A 389 2.69 9.80 16.61
C ALA A 389 1.59 9.10 17.41
N LYS A 390 0.36 9.08 16.90
CA LYS A 390 -0.76 8.35 17.45
C LYS A 390 -1.58 7.70 16.32
N LEU A 391 -1.78 6.38 16.42
CA LEU A 391 -2.57 5.60 15.48
C LEU A 391 -3.76 4.98 16.23
N ALA A 392 -4.92 4.96 15.58
CA ALA A 392 -6.11 4.27 16.03
C ALA A 392 -6.84 3.65 14.84
N GLY A 393 -7.72 2.69 15.10
CA GLY A 393 -8.47 2.06 14.03
C GLY A 393 -9.86 1.63 14.50
N MET A 394 -10.76 1.46 13.55
CA MET A 394 -12.11 0.95 13.82
C MET A 394 -12.52 -0.07 12.75
N THR A 395 -13.21 -1.11 13.18
CA THR A 395 -13.80 -2.15 12.32
C THR A 395 -14.87 -2.90 13.07
N GLY A 396 -15.63 -3.74 12.39
CA GLY A 396 -16.59 -4.68 13.01
C GLY A 396 -16.00 -6.04 13.39
N THR A 397 -14.72 -6.31 13.08
CA THR A 397 -14.13 -7.66 13.09
C THR A 397 -12.63 -7.67 13.38
N ALA A 398 -12.17 -7.05 14.46
CA ALA A 398 -10.75 -6.98 14.82
C ALA A 398 -10.28 -8.10 15.75
N ASP A 399 -11.16 -8.64 16.59
CA ASP A 399 -10.80 -9.60 17.65
C ASP A 399 -10.12 -10.87 17.10
N THR A 400 -10.50 -11.31 15.92
CA THR A 400 -9.88 -12.47 15.26
C THR A 400 -8.41 -12.27 14.93
N GLU A 401 -7.98 -11.04 14.67
CA GLU A 401 -6.62 -10.63 14.29
C GLU A 401 -5.97 -9.75 15.38
N ALA A 402 -6.52 -9.72 16.59
CA ALA A 402 -6.03 -8.88 17.69
C ALA A 402 -4.55 -9.10 18.02
N TYR A 403 -4.06 -10.33 17.86
CA TYR A 403 -2.66 -10.65 18.05
C TYR A 403 -1.76 -9.97 17.01
N GLU A 404 -2.16 -9.98 15.73
CA GLU A 404 -1.41 -9.34 14.65
C GLU A 404 -1.37 -7.82 14.81
N PHE A 405 -2.50 -7.20 15.16
CA PHE A 405 -2.56 -5.77 15.44
C PHE A 405 -1.64 -5.35 16.58
N GLN A 406 -1.57 -6.16 17.63
CA GLN A 406 -0.69 -5.90 18.77
C GLN A 406 0.78 -6.11 18.41
N GLU A 407 1.12 -7.18 17.71
CA GLU A 407 2.50 -7.56 17.39
C GLU A 407 3.14 -6.62 16.36
N ILE A 408 2.37 -6.26 15.30
CA ILE A 408 2.89 -5.47 14.18
C ILE A 408 2.76 -3.97 14.44
N TYR A 409 1.61 -3.51 14.94
CA TYR A 409 1.29 -2.08 15.03
C TYR A 409 1.27 -1.55 16.49
N GLY A 410 1.39 -2.42 17.47
CA GLY A 410 1.25 -2.05 18.88
C GLY A 410 -0.19 -1.65 19.27
N LEU A 411 -1.18 -1.98 18.44
CA LEU A 411 -2.58 -1.59 18.63
C LEU A 411 -3.34 -2.64 19.43
N GLU A 412 -3.82 -2.25 20.61
CA GLU A 412 -4.71 -3.08 21.42
C GLU A 412 -6.15 -3.01 20.89
N THR A 413 -6.79 -4.16 20.72
CA THR A 413 -8.19 -4.24 20.29
C THR A 413 -9.12 -4.18 21.50
N VAL A 414 -10.12 -3.28 21.43
CA VAL A 414 -11.19 -3.14 22.43
C VAL A 414 -12.53 -3.46 21.80
N VAL A 415 -13.15 -4.54 22.25
CA VAL A 415 -14.47 -4.95 21.77
C VAL A 415 -15.54 -4.15 22.51
N ILE A 416 -16.22 -3.27 21.80
CA ILE A 416 -17.30 -2.43 22.33
C ILE A 416 -18.62 -3.20 22.23
N PRO A 417 -19.41 -3.28 23.32
CA PRO A 417 -20.69 -3.96 23.28
C PRO A 417 -21.66 -3.21 22.34
N PRO A 418 -22.55 -3.93 21.65
CA PRO A 418 -23.54 -3.30 20.78
C PRO A 418 -24.53 -2.47 21.61
N ASN A 419 -25.10 -1.42 20.99
CA ASN A 419 -26.13 -0.59 21.61
C ASN A 419 -27.41 -1.39 21.93
N ARG A 420 -27.78 -2.29 21.00
CA ARG A 420 -28.87 -3.25 21.18
C ARG A 420 -28.36 -4.64 20.87
N LEU A 421 -28.80 -5.63 21.66
CA LEU A 421 -28.43 -7.02 21.43
C LEU A 421 -28.91 -7.48 20.06
N SER A 422 -28.02 -8.15 19.33
CA SER A 422 -28.34 -8.71 18.02
C SER A 422 -29.41 -9.80 18.15
N GLN A 423 -30.43 -9.75 17.30
CA GLN A 423 -31.49 -10.77 17.19
C GLN A 423 -31.25 -11.69 15.98
N ARG A 424 -30.07 -11.62 15.36
CA ARG A 424 -29.71 -12.46 14.23
C ARG A 424 -29.52 -13.90 14.66
N GLU A 425 -30.11 -14.81 13.89
CA GLU A 425 -29.95 -16.26 14.05
C GLU A 425 -28.87 -16.78 13.10
N ASP A 426 -27.73 -17.18 13.64
CA ASP A 426 -26.64 -17.79 12.86
C ASP A 426 -26.84 -19.33 12.88
N GLN A 427 -27.38 -19.86 11.79
CA GLN A 427 -27.72 -21.27 11.64
C GLN A 427 -26.47 -22.11 11.37
N LEU A 428 -26.51 -23.40 11.63
CA LEU A 428 -25.44 -24.35 11.37
C LEU A 428 -25.17 -24.46 9.87
N ASP A 429 -23.89 -24.68 9.54
CA ASP A 429 -23.45 -24.90 8.17
C ASP A 429 -24.08 -26.17 7.60
N ARG A 430 -24.46 -26.13 6.34
CA ARG A 430 -24.90 -27.30 5.55
C ARG A 430 -23.79 -27.76 4.63
N ILE A 431 -23.33 -28.98 4.81
CA ILE A 431 -22.21 -29.54 4.06
C ILE A 431 -22.71 -30.65 3.15
N TYR A 432 -22.54 -30.44 1.86
CA TYR A 432 -22.96 -31.35 0.79
C TYR A 432 -21.74 -32.09 0.21
N LYS A 433 -22.02 -33.23 -0.45
CA LYS A 433 -20.98 -34.04 -1.07
C LYS A 433 -20.37 -33.36 -2.30
N THR A 434 -21.21 -32.72 -3.12
CA THR A 434 -20.83 -32.09 -4.37
C THR A 434 -21.22 -30.61 -4.43
N THR A 435 -20.52 -29.87 -5.28
CA THR A 435 -20.80 -28.44 -5.56
C THR A 435 -22.22 -28.26 -6.15
N LYS A 436 -22.68 -29.21 -6.98
CA LYS A 436 -24.02 -29.14 -7.56
C LYS A 436 -25.11 -29.21 -6.49
N GLU A 437 -25.05 -30.19 -5.58
CA GLU A 437 -26.01 -30.32 -4.49
C GLU A 437 -26.05 -29.09 -3.59
N LYS A 438 -24.88 -28.50 -3.32
CA LYS A 438 -24.71 -27.22 -2.60
C LYS A 438 -25.51 -26.10 -3.25
N TYR A 439 -25.32 -25.89 -4.55
CA TYR A 439 -26.01 -24.83 -5.26
C TYR A 439 -27.50 -25.07 -5.39
N ASP A 440 -27.92 -26.30 -5.67
CA ASP A 440 -29.35 -26.66 -5.74
C ASP A 440 -30.06 -26.36 -4.41
N ALA A 441 -29.43 -26.69 -3.28
CA ALA A 441 -29.96 -26.40 -1.95
C ALA A 441 -29.97 -24.89 -1.62
N ALA A 442 -28.93 -24.15 -2.02
CA ALA A 442 -28.88 -22.69 -1.83
C ALA A 442 -29.97 -21.98 -2.65
N ILE A 443 -30.16 -22.37 -3.90
CA ILE A 443 -31.20 -21.80 -4.77
C ILE A 443 -32.59 -22.09 -4.20
N LEU A 444 -32.82 -23.25 -3.62
CA LEU A 444 -34.09 -23.57 -2.96
C LEU A 444 -34.37 -22.63 -1.77
N ASP A 445 -33.38 -22.38 -0.89
CA ASP A 445 -33.55 -21.41 0.24
C ASP A 445 -33.81 -20.01 -0.28
N ILE A 446 -33.09 -19.57 -1.34
CA ILE A 446 -33.31 -18.26 -1.97
C ILE A 446 -34.75 -18.14 -2.50
N LYS A 447 -35.26 -19.18 -3.18
CA LYS A 447 -36.61 -19.22 -3.73
C LYS A 447 -37.66 -19.17 -2.64
N GLU A 448 -37.50 -19.94 -1.57
CA GLU A 448 -38.41 -19.90 -0.40
C GLU A 448 -38.43 -18.51 0.24
N CYS A 449 -37.29 -17.84 0.38
CA CYS A 449 -37.21 -16.48 0.89
C CYS A 449 -37.90 -15.49 -0.03
N PHE A 450 -37.67 -15.57 -1.33
CA PHE A 450 -38.31 -14.72 -2.33
C PHE A 450 -39.84 -14.87 -2.33
N GLU A 451 -40.35 -16.10 -2.26
CA GLU A 451 -41.79 -16.36 -2.19
C GLU A 451 -42.41 -15.77 -0.92
N ARG A 452 -41.73 -15.83 0.23
CA ARG A 452 -42.15 -15.20 1.49
C ARG A 452 -42.03 -13.67 1.47
N GLY A 453 -41.28 -13.12 0.53
CA GLY A 453 -41.03 -11.67 0.43
C GLY A 453 -39.79 -11.20 1.20
N GLN A 454 -39.00 -12.10 1.75
CA GLN A 454 -37.79 -11.80 2.55
C GLN A 454 -36.62 -11.43 1.62
N PRO A 455 -35.88 -10.32 1.87
CA PRO A 455 -34.68 -9.99 1.11
C PRO A 455 -33.54 -10.95 1.41
N VAL A 456 -32.73 -11.28 0.39
CA VAL A 456 -31.61 -12.21 0.46
C VAL A 456 -30.33 -11.56 -0.04
N LEU A 457 -29.27 -11.67 0.73
CA LEU A 457 -27.93 -11.37 0.29
C LEU A 457 -27.14 -12.68 0.17
N VAL A 458 -26.70 -12.98 -1.05
CA VAL A 458 -25.89 -14.17 -1.37
C VAL A 458 -24.42 -13.78 -1.43
N GLY A 459 -23.59 -14.32 -0.53
CA GLY A 459 -22.15 -14.12 -0.48
C GLY A 459 -21.40 -15.18 -1.26
N THR A 460 -20.48 -14.78 -2.14
CA THR A 460 -19.61 -15.67 -2.92
C THR A 460 -18.15 -15.26 -2.74
N THR A 461 -17.22 -16.21 -2.92
CA THR A 461 -15.77 -15.97 -2.77
C THR A 461 -15.09 -15.46 -4.04
N SER A 462 -15.71 -15.71 -5.21
CA SER A 462 -15.15 -15.31 -6.51
C SER A 462 -16.21 -14.75 -7.45
N ILE A 463 -15.73 -14.02 -8.48
CA ILE A 463 -16.59 -13.50 -9.54
C ILE A 463 -17.24 -14.65 -10.31
N GLU A 464 -16.49 -15.72 -10.60
CA GLU A 464 -17.00 -16.89 -11.31
C GLU A 464 -18.17 -17.54 -10.57
N ASN A 465 -18.03 -17.73 -9.24
CA ASN A 465 -19.10 -18.29 -8.42
C ASN A 465 -20.33 -17.38 -8.40
N SER A 466 -20.15 -16.06 -8.42
CA SER A 466 -21.25 -15.11 -8.53
C SER A 466 -22.00 -15.21 -9.87
N GLU A 467 -21.27 -15.41 -10.96
CA GLU A 467 -21.84 -15.61 -12.30
C GLU A 467 -22.58 -16.94 -12.41
N ILE A 468 -22.05 -18.04 -11.84
CA ILE A 468 -22.72 -19.35 -11.78
C ILE A 468 -24.07 -19.24 -11.07
N ILE A 469 -24.09 -18.62 -9.88
CA ILE A 469 -25.34 -18.44 -9.14
C ILE A 469 -26.31 -17.57 -9.89
N SER A 470 -25.84 -16.48 -10.52
CA SER A 470 -26.66 -15.61 -11.35
C SER A 470 -27.31 -16.39 -12.49
N GLN A 471 -26.58 -17.25 -13.19
CA GLN A 471 -27.13 -18.11 -14.25
C GLN A 471 -28.18 -19.11 -13.72
N LEU A 472 -27.96 -19.67 -12.54
CA LEU A 472 -28.94 -20.59 -11.91
C LEU A 472 -30.22 -19.85 -11.52
N LEU A 473 -30.11 -18.64 -10.95
CA LEU A 473 -31.29 -17.82 -10.61
C LEU A 473 -32.06 -17.37 -11.87
N HIS A 474 -31.34 -17.07 -12.96
CA HIS A 474 -32.00 -16.78 -14.25
C HIS A 474 -32.81 -17.98 -14.78
N ARG A 475 -32.29 -19.20 -14.64
CA ARG A 475 -33.01 -20.43 -15.05
C ARG A 475 -34.31 -20.62 -14.24
N GLU A 476 -34.28 -20.25 -12.95
CA GLU A 476 -35.46 -20.28 -12.07
C GLU A 476 -36.37 -19.04 -12.23
N ASN A 477 -36.07 -18.13 -13.14
CA ASN A 477 -36.78 -16.84 -13.35
C ASN A 477 -36.86 -15.98 -12.08
N LEU A 478 -35.84 -16.00 -11.24
CA LEU A 478 -35.75 -15.16 -10.05
C LEU A 478 -35.01 -13.86 -10.37
N PRO A 479 -35.68 -12.67 -10.26
CA PRO A 479 -35.03 -11.39 -10.47
C PRO A 479 -33.98 -11.12 -9.38
N HIS A 480 -32.78 -10.75 -9.79
CA HIS A 480 -31.67 -10.51 -8.86
C HIS A 480 -30.71 -9.46 -9.42
N GLN A 481 -29.87 -8.93 -8.53
CA GLN A 481 -28.79 -8.02 -8.87
C GLN A 481 -27.45 -8.63 -8.47
N VAL A 482 -26.40 -8.37 -9.28
CA VAL A 482 -25.04 -8.86 -9.02
C VAL A 482 -24.15 -7.67 -8.69
N LEU A 483 -23.45 -7.77 -7.57
CA LEU A 483 -22.50 -6.80 -7.07
C LEU A 483 -21.10 -7.44 -7.11
N ASN A 484 -20.31 -7.07 -8.08
CA ASN A 484 -18.93 -7.54 -8.23
C ASN A 484 -18.04 -6.41 -8.79
N ALA A 485 -16.73 -6.63 -8.83
CA ALA A 485 -15.74 -5.66 -9.28
C ALA A 485 -15.97 -5.08 -10.69
N LYS A 486 -16.80 -5.72 -11.52
CA LYS A 486 -17.16 -5.22 -12.86
C LYS A 486 -18.17 -4.08 -12.82
N GLN A 487 -18.83 -3.79 -11.69
CA GLN A 487 -19.96 -2.87 -11.56
C GLN A 487 -19.78 -1.80 -10.47
N HIS A 488 -18.55 -1.40 -10.18
CA HIS A 488 -18.22 -0.41 -9.14
C HIS A 488 -19.08 0.88 -9.17
N ALA A 489 -19.34 1.42 -10.36
CA ALA A 489 -20.12 2.66 -10.50
C ALA A 489 -21.56 2.56 -9.98
N MET A 490 -22.15 1.34 -9.98
CA MET A 490 -23.54 1.10 -9.55
C MET A 490 -23.63 0.45 -8.16
N GLU A 491 -22.52 0.21 -7.52
CA GLU A 491 -22.41 -0.50 -6.24
C GLU A 491 -23.29 0.13 -5.15
N ALA A 492 -23.16 1.43 -4.94
CA ALA A 492 -23.95 2.16 -3.95
C ALA A 492 -25.45 2.13 -4.21
N ASP A 493 -25.86 2.04 -5.49
CA ASP A 493 -27.26 1.95 -5.89
C ASP A 493 -27.84 0.57 -5.62
N ILE A 494 -27.09 -0.47 -5.92
CA ILE A 494 -27.48 -1.87 -5.69
C ILE A 494 -27.61 -2.13 -4.18
N VAL A 495 -26.62 -1.71 -3.39
CA VAL A 495 -26.63 -1.88 -1.93
C VAL A 495 -27.79 -1.11 -1.30
N ALA A 496 -28.09 0.09 -1.78
CA ALA A 496 -29.22 0.89 -1.31
C ALA A 496 -30.58 0.18 -1.45
N GLN A 497 -30.71 -0.71 -2.44
CA GLN A 497 -31.94 -1.45 -2.70
C GLN A 497 -31.96 -2.87 -2.09
N ALA A 498 -30.81 -3.40 -1.65
CA ALA A 498 -30.68 -4.80 -1.22
C ALA A 498 -31.58 -5.19 -0.03
N GLY A 499 -32.00 -4.22 0.78
CA GLY A 499 -32.89 -4.43 1.91
C GLY A 499 -34.39 -4.39 1.61
N ARG A 500 -34.81 -4.20 0.35
CA ARG A 500 -36.24 -4.15 -0.04
C ARG A 500 -36.86 -5.53 -0.10
N THR A 501 -38.17 -5.57 0.05
CA THR A 501 -38.97 -6.78 -0.10
C THR A 501 -38.69 -7.49 -1.42
N LYS A 502 -38.48 -8.83 -1.38
CA LYS A 502 -38.21 -9.71 -2.53
C LYS A 502 -36.92 -9.41 -3.28
N MET A 503 -36.00 -8.62 -2.72
CA MET A 503 -34.74 -8.34 -3.39
C MET A 503 -33.74 -9.49 -3.16
N ILE A 504 -33.15 -9.97 -4.24
CA ILE A 504 -32.03 -10.92 -4.22
C ILE A 504 -30.81 -10.16 -4.71
N THR A 505 -29.76 -10.11 -3.88
CA THR A 505 -28.49 -9.48 -4.24
C THR A 505 -27.36 -10.51 -4.08
N ILE A 506 -26.59 -10.73 -5.13
CA ILE A 506 -25.38 -11.54 -5.11
C ILE A 506 -24.20 -10.61 -4.93
N ALA A 507 -23.40 -10.81 -3.91
CA ALA A 507 -22.22 -9.98 -3.65
C ALA A 507 -20.95 -10.85 -3.58
N THR A 508 -19.91 -10.44 -4.27
CA THR A 508 -18.56 -10.98 -4.04
C THR A 508 -17.97 -10.40 -2.77
N ASN A 509 -16.93 -11.02 -2.27
CA ASN A 509 -16.33 -10.90 -0.95
C ASN A 509 -16.30 -9.48 -0.35
N MET A 510 -15.86 -8.48 -1.09
CA MET A 510 -15.64 -7.11 -0.61
C MET A 510 -16.68 -6.10 -1.12
N ALA A 511 -17.51 -6.48 -2.06
CA ALA A 511 -18.48 -5.56 -2.66
C ALA A 511 -19.49 -5.03 -1.64
N GLY A 512 -19.71 -3.72 -1.64
CA GLY A 512 -20.59 -3.03 -0.69
C GLY A 512 -20.00 -2.77 0.70
N ARG A 513 -18.70 -2.92 0.91
CA ARG A 513 -18.03 -2.59 2.18
C ARG A 513 -18.14 -1.09 2.47
N GLY A 514 -18.29 -0.72 3.75
CA GLY A 514 -18.51 0.68 4.14
C GLY A 514 -19.89 1.25 3.82
N THR A 515 -20.79 0.46 3.22
CA THR A 515 -22.17 0.86 2.92
C THR A 515 -23.16 -0.01 3.68
N ASP A 516 -24.11 0.63 4.35
CA ASP A 516 -25.13 -0.07 5.15
C ASP A 516 -26.32 -0.53 4.29
N ILE A 517 -26.76 -1.78 4.53
CA ILE A 517 -28.02 -2.30 3.98
C ILE A 517 -29.13 -1.98 4.99
N VAL A 518 -30.01 -1.06 4.59
CA VAL A 518 -31.17 -0.65 5.41
C VAL A 518 -32.40 -1.47 5.00
N LEU A 519 -33.08 -2.07 5.98
CA LEU A 519 -34.33 -2.81 5.71
C LEU A 519 -35.38 -1.85 5.13
N GLY A 520 -36.04 -2.25 4.07
CA GLY A 520 -36.95 -1.40 3.29
C GLY A 520 -36.30 -0.50 2.25
N GLY A 521 -34.95 -0.53 2.14
CA GLY A 521 -34.14 0.29 1.23
C GLY A 521 -33.67 1.62 1.85
N ASN A 522 -32.79 2.34 1.17
CA ASN A 522 -32.21 3.60 1.63
C ASN A 522 -33.13 4.79 1.32
N LEU A 523 -33.90 5.23 2.32
CA LEU A 523 -34.83 6.36 2.23
C LEU A 523 -34.13 7.70 1.98
N GLU A 524 -32.96 7.94 2.62
CA GLU A 524 -32.26 9.21 2.50
C GLU A 524 -31.79 9.48 1.08
N LYS A 525 -31.31 8.44 0.39
CA LYS A 525 -30.92 8.52 -1.01
C LYS A 525 -32.13 8.84 -1.92
N ALA A 526 -33.27 8.18 -1.67
CA ALA A 526 -34.50 8.46 -2.42
C ALA A 526 -34.96 9.92 -2.22
N ILE A 527 -34.90 10.43 -0.98
CA ILE A 527 -35.21 11.82 -0.67
C ILE A 527 -34.24 12.77 -1.36
N ALA A 528 -32.95 12.51 -1.35
CA ALA A 528 -31.94 13.34 -1.98
C ALA A 528 -32.17 13.46 -3.51
N MET A 529 -32.55 12.36 -4.17
CA MET A 529 -32.92 12.39 -5.59
C MET A 529 -34.13 13.30 -5.87
N VAL A 530 -35.18 13.25 -5.04
CA VAL A 530 -36.34 14.13 -5.17
C VAL A 530 -35.99 15.61 -4.92
N GLN A 531 -35.10 15.86 -3.94
CA GLN A 531 -34.63 17.21 -3.64
C GLN A 531 -33.80 17.81 -4.76
N ALA A 532 -32.98 16.98 -5.43
CA ALA A 532 -32.15 17.39 -6.55
C ALA A 532 -32.91 17.60 -7.86
N ASP A 533 -34.16 17.11 -7.96
CA ASP A 533 -34.98 17.29 -9.18
C ASP A 533 -35.40 18.75 -9.30
N GLY A 534 -34.80 19.45 -10.26
CA GLY A 534 -35.09 20.84 -10.58
C GLY A 534 -36.44 21.10 -11.28
N ALA A 535 -37.13 20.02 -11.72
CA ALA A 535 -38.41 20.14 -12.43
C ALA A 535 -39.61 20.22 -11.47
N LEU A 536 -39.44 19.94 -10.19
CA LEU A 536 -40.50 19.91 -9.19
C LEU A 536 -40.48 21.18 -8.32
N ASP A 537 -41.67 21.71 -8.04
CA ASP A 537 -41.84 22.75 -7.03
C ASP A 537 -41.74 22.20 -5.58
N ASP A 538 -41.48 23.06 -4.62
CA ASP A 538 -41.23 22.65 -3.22
C ASP A 538 -42.41 21.90 -2.59
N ALA A 539 -43.64 22.24 -2.95
CA ALA A 539 -44.84 21.55 -2.47
C ALA A 539 -44.93 20.11 -3.04
N SER A 540 -44.61 19.94 -4.30
CA SER A 540 -44.57 18.62 -4.96
C SER A 540 -43.45 17.77 -4.43
N LYS A 541 -42.29 18.36 -4.20
CA LYS A 541 -41.15 17.67 -3.53
C LYS A 541 -41.56 17.16 -2.16
N GLN A 542 -42.17 17.99 -1.33
CA GLN A 542 -42.59 17.61 0.01
C GLN A 542 -43.62 16.47 -0.01
N ASN A 543 -44.63 16.54 -0.90
CA ASN A 543 -45.62 15.49 -1.08
C ASN A 543 -45.01 14.16 -1.52
N GLN A 544 -44.02 14.19 -2.43
CA GLN A 544 -43.30 12.98 -2.85
C GLN A 544 -42.48 12.41 -1.71
N ILE A 545 -41.78 13.27 -0.95
CA ILE A 545 -40.97 12.85 0.22
C ILE A 545 -41.85 12.16 1.28
N ASP A 546 -43.05 12.72 1.57
CA ASP A 546 -43.95 12.15 2.56
C ASP A 546 -44.54 10.81 2.07
N THR A 547 -44.79 10.69 0.76
CA THR A 547 -45.21 9.44 0.12
C THR A 547 -44.12 8.38 0.22
N LEU A 548 -42.87 8.75 -0.09
CA LEU A 548 -41.72 7.86 0.03
C LEU A 548 -41.49 7.39 1.49
N ARG A 549 -41.61 8.30 2.44
CA ARG A 549 -41.51 7.95 3.89
C ARG A 549 -42.56 6.95 4.31
N SER A 550 -43.81 7.16 3.87
CA SER A 550 -44.94 6.28 4.21
C SER A 550 -44.79 4.90 3.56
N ALA A 551 -44.34 4.84 2.31
CA ALA A 551 -44.08 3.60 1.60
C ALA A 551 -42.91 2.83 2.24
N TRP A 552 -41.80 3.53 2.52
CA TRP A 552 -40.63 2.96 3.17
C TRP A 552 -40.98 2.40 4.56
N ALA A 553 -41.74 3.12 5.38
CA ALA A 553 -42.14 2.64 6.71
C ALA A 553 -42.94 1.32 6.66
N LYS A 554 -43.81 1.17 5.67
CA LYS A 554 -44.56 -0.08 5.46
C LYS A 554 -43.67 -1.22 5.00
N ASP A 555 -42.74 -0.96 4.06
CA ASP A 555 -41.82 -1.98 3.56
C ASP A 555 -40.81 -2.40 4.66
N HIS A 556 -40.30 -1.45 5.45
CA HIS A 556 -39.45 -1.69 6.58
C HIS A 556 -40.09 -2.62 7.62
N GLU A 557 -41.30 -2.32 8.06
CA GLU A 557 -42.01 -3.15 9.05
C GLU A 557 -42.36 -4.53 8.47
N LEU A 558 -42.72 -4.60 7.19
CA LEU A 558 -42.98 -5.88 6.52
C LEU A 558 -41.71 -6.75 6.51
N VAL A 559 -40.59 -6.23 6.02
CA VAL A 559 -39.32 -6.97 5.98
C VAL A 559 -38.90 -7.42 7.37
N LYS A 560 -39.05 -6.55 8.36
CA LYS A 560 -38.78 -6.88 9.76
C LYS A 560 -39.67 -8.03 10.29
N SER A 561 -40.96 -8.02 9.96
CA SER A 561 -41.89 -9.09 10.33
C SER A 561 -41.60 -10.43 9.64
N LEU A 562 -40.97 -10.41 8.47
CA LEU A 562 -40.52 -11.57 7.68
C LEU A 562 -39.19 -12.17 8.17
N GLY A 563 -38.57 -11.60 9.21
CA GLY A 563 -37.31 -12.07 9.78
C GLY A 563 -36.06 -11.30 9.29
N GLY A 564 -36.24 -10.11 8.68
CA GLY A 564 -35.16 -9.22 8.23
C GLY A 564 -34.38 -9.76 7.04
N LEU A 565 -33.13 -9.35 6.92
CA LEU A 565 -32.24 -9.75 5.83
C LEU A 565 -31.69 -11.19 6.06
N ARG A 566 -31.90 -12.07 5.07
CA ARG A 566 -31.31 -13.42 5.01
C ARG A 566 -29.93 -13.36 4.35
N ILE A 567 -28.90 -13.90 5.01
CA ILE A 567 -27.58 -14.10 4.46
C ILE A 567 -27.41 -15.57 4.06
N ILE A 568 -27.06 -15.81 2.81
CA ILE A 568 -26.71 -17.13 2.28
C ILE A 568 -25.29 -17.05 1.75
N ALA A 569 -24.37 -17.78 2.39
CA ALA A 569 -22.98 -17.86 1.92
C ALA A 569 -22.75 -19.21 1.24
N THR A 570 -22.11 -19.22 0.10
CA THR A 570 -21.91 -20.44 -0.71
C THR A 570 -20.57 -21.12 -0.46
N GLU A 571 -19.69 -20.47 0.30
CA GLU A 571 -18.37 -20.98 0.69
C GLU A 571 -17.92 -20.33 1.99
N ARG A 572 -16.97 -20.98 2.67
CA ARG A 572 -16.18 -20.35 3.74
C ARG A 572 -14.97 -19.64 3.15
N HIS A 573 -14.71 -18.45 3.63
CA HIS A 573 -13.50 -17.71 3.28
C HIS A 573 -12.27 -18.26 4.01
N GLU A 574 -11.09 -17.91 3.56
CA GLU A 574 -9.84 -18.27 4.22
C GLU A 574 -9.72 -17.67 5.62
N SER A 575 -10.32 -16.50 5.86
CA SER A 575 -10.37 -15.83 7.15
C SER A 575 -11.78 -15.83 7.74
N ARG A 576 -11.89 -16.19 9.02
CA ARG A 576 -13.14 -16.09 9.82
C ARG A 576 -13.68 -14.66 9.88
N ARG A 577 -12.81 -13.69 9.83
CA ARG A 577 -13.12 -12.27 9.82
C ARG A 577 -14.06 -11.90 8.67
N ILE A 578 -13.77 -12.38 7.47
CA ILE A 578 -14.57 -12.11 6.27
C ILE A 578 -15.96 -12.76 6.40
N ASP A 579 -16.03 -13.99 6.92
CA ASP A 579 -17.30 -14.65 7.22
C ASP A 579 -18.15 -13.84 8.23
N ASN A 580 -17.50 -13.28 9.26
CA ASN A 580 -18.16 -12.44 10.26
C ASN A 580 -18.62 -11.09 9.67
N GLN A 581 -17.86 -10.50 8.77
CA GLN A 581 -18.26 -9.27 8.04
C GLN A 581 -19.51 -9.52 7.17
N LEU A 582 -19.55 -10.67 6.48
CA LEU A 582 -20.72 -11.05 5.68
C LEU A 582 -21.95 -11.24 6.59
N ARG A 583 -21.83 -12.00 7.68
CA ARG A 583 -22.91 -12.16 8.69
C ARG A 583 -23.33 -10.81 9.26
N GLY A 584 -22.38 -9.91 9.53
CA GLY A 584 -22.62 -8.59 10.10
C GLY A 584 -23.42 -7.63 9.23
N ARG A 585 -23.70 -8.00 7.98
CA ARG A 585 -24.60 -7.20 7.10
C ARG A 585 -26.06 -7.36 7.50
N SER A 586 -26.42 -8.36 8.30
CA SER A 586 -27.77 -8.64 8.81
C SER A 586 -27.82 -8.52 10.35
N GLY A 587 -29.00 -8.27 10.89
CA GLY A 587 -29.24 -8.19 12.34
C GLY A 587 -28.64 -6.95 13.00
N ARG A 588 -28.71 -5.79 12.36
CA ARG A 588 -28.16 -4.51 12.82
C ARG A 588 -29.10 -3.80 13.77
N GLN A 589 -28.57 -3.10 14.77
CA GLN A 589 -29.31 -2.27 15.74
C GLN A 589 -30.53 -3.00 16.39
N GLY A 590 -30.39 -4.33 16.57
CA GLY A 590 -31.48 -5.16 17.15
C GLY A 590 -32.56 -5.56 16.15
N ASP A 591 -32.39 -5.33 14.87
CA ASP A 591 -33.28 -5.88 13.85
C ASP A 591 -33.13 -7.41 13.75
N PRO A 592 -34.18 -8.14 13.37
CA PRO A 592 -34.08 -9.57 13.09
C PRO A 592 -33.22 -9.81 11.84
N GLY A 593 -32.69 -11.01 11.74
CA GLY A 593 -31.90 -11.46 10.60
C GLY A 593 -31.51 -12.91 10.73
N SER A 594 -30.97 -13.49 9.67
CA SER A 594 -30.48 -14.86 9.73
C SER A 594 -29.33 -15.09 8.76
N SER A 595 -28.46 -16.03 9.10
CA SER A 595 -27.33 -16.42 8.23
C SER A 595 -27.19 -17.94 8.17
N ARG A 596 -26.79 -18.44 6.99
CA ARG A 596 -26.43 -19.85 6.79
C ARG A 596 -25.36 -20.00 5.72
N PHE A 597 -24.41 -20.90 5.94
CA PHE A 597 -23.40 -21.30 4.97
C PHE A 597 -23.77 -22.63 4.33
N TYR A 598 -23.68 -22.68 2.99
CA TYR A 598 -23.85 -23.86 2.17
C TYR A 598 -22.47 -24.25 1.62
N LEU A 599 -21.97 -25.40 2.00
CA LEU A 599 -20.60 -25.83 1.73
C LEU A 599 -20.60 -27.16 0.95
N SER A 600 -19.54 -27.41 0.22
CA SER A 600 -19.28 -28.67 -0.47
C SER A 600 -17.91 -29.20 -0.11
N LEU A 601 -17.73 -30.52 -0.20
CA LEU A 601 -16.41 -31.15 -0.03
C LEU A 601 -15.45 -30.79 -1.16
N ASP A 602 -15.97 -30.26 -2.26
CA ASP A 602 -15.17 -29.81 -3.41
C ASP A 602 -14.65 -28.36 -3.24
N ASP A 603 -15.15 -27.60 -2.23
CA ASP A 603 -14.69 -26.25 -1.97
C ASP A 603 -13.20 -26.25 -1.58
N ALA A 604 -12.45 -25.21 -1.99
CA ALA A 604 -11.00 -25.13 -1.86
C ALA A 604 -10.52 -25.37 -0.42
N LEU A 605 -11.14 -24.70 0.55
CA LEU A 605 -10.80 -24.85 1.97
C LEU A 605 -11.06 -26.27 2.48
N MET A 606 -12.17 -26.91 2.03
CA MET A 606 -12.55 -28.26 2.42
C MET A 606 -11.59 -29.29 1.84
N ARG A 607 -11.16 -29.15 0.59
CA ARG A 607 -10.18 -30.04 -0.06
C ARG A 607 -8.85 -30.06 0.67
N ILE A 608 -8.38 -28.89 1.11
CA ILE A 608 -7.07 -28.76 1.77
C ILE A 608 -7.07 -29.39 3.16
N PHE A 609 -8.15 -29.25 3.95
CA PHE A 609 -8.10 -29.57 5.37
C PHE A 609 -8.97 -30.73 5.82
N ALA A 610 -10.00 -31.11 5.10
CA ALA A 610 -10.98 -32.08 5.60
C ALA A 610 -11.60 -33.00 4.54
N GLY A 611 -11.40 -32.74 3.24
CA GLY A 611 -12.15 -33.37 2.16
C GLY A 611 -12.20 -34.89 2.22
N ASP A 612 -11.07 -35.56 2.31
CA ASP A 612 -11.00 -37.02 2.25
C ASP A 612 -11.60 -37.71 3.50
N ARG A 613 -11.34 -37.15 4.68
CA ARG A 613 -11.85 -37.72 5.94
C ARG A 613 -13.37 -37.57 6.06
N VAL A 614 -13.89 -36.40 5.72
CA VAL A 614 -15.34 -36.14 5.78
C VAL A 614 -16.04 -36.91 4.68
N ARG A 615 -15.45 -36.99 3.47
CA ARG A 615 -15.97 -37.81 2.37
C ARG A 615 -16.04 -39.28 2.75
N ALA A 616 -15.00 -39.83 3.36
CA ALA A 616 -15.00 -41.22 3.86
C ALA A 616 -16.10 -41.46 4.93
N ILE A 617 -16.37 -40.46 5.78
CA ILE A 617 -17.47 -40.54 6.76
C ILE A 617 -18.84 -40.54 6.04
N MET A 618 -19.04 -39.63 5.07
CA MET A 618 -20.29 -39.58 4.29
C MET A 618 -20.55 -40.88 3.50
N ASP A 619 -19.53 -41.43 2.88
CA ASP A 619 -19.62 -42.68 2.15
C ASP A 619 -19.92 -43.87 3.08
N ARG A 620 -19.31 -43.87 4.28
CA ARG A 620 -19.56 -44.90 5.29
C ARG A 620 -20.96 -44.84 5.86
N LEU A 621 -21.53 -43.61 6.00
CA LEU A 621 -22.90 -43.36 6.43
C LEU A 621 -23.92 -43.64 5.32
N LYS A 622 -23.49 -43.89 4.09
CA LYS A 622 -24.36 -44.08 2.90
C LYS A 622 -25.40 -42.98 2.75
N MET A 623 -24.99 -41.73 2.93
CA MET A 623 -25.89 -40.60 2.81
C MET A 623 -26.47 -40.49 1.40
N PRO A 624 -27.82 -40.36 1.27
CA PRO A 624 -28.46 -40.13 -0.04
C PRO A 624 -27.97 -38.85 -0.70
N GLU A 625 -28.12 -38.77 -2.03
CA GLU A 625 -27.88 -37.52 -2.76
C GLU A 625 -28.83 -36.42 -2.27
N GLY A 626 -28.30 -35.19 -2.08
CA GLY A 626 -29.07 -34.03 -1.64
C GLY A 626 -29.22 -33.89 -0.10
N GLU A 627 -28.77 -34.87 0.70
CA GLU A 627 -28.72 -34.71 2.15
C GLU A 627 -27.45 -33.99 2.62
N ALA A 628 -27.62 -33.01 3.52
CA ALA A 628 -26.53 -32.26 4.12
C ALA A 628 -26.15 -32.79 5.51
N ILE A 629 -24.85 -32.66 5.84
CA ILE A 629 -24.41 -32.77 7.22
C ILE A 629 -24.64 -31.42 7.91
N GLU A 630 -25.46 -31.42 8.97
CA GLU A 630 -25.61 -30.27 9.88
C GLU A 630 -25.08 -30.69 11.26
N ALA A 631 -23.82 -30.45 11.54
CA ALA A 631 -23.19 -30.83 12.81
C ALA A 631 -22.21 -29.75 13.30
N GLY A 632 -22.43 -29.26 14.50
CA GLY A 632 -21.56 -28.21 15.10
C GLY A 632 -20.11 -28.69 15.33
N MET A 633 -19.84 -30.00 15.33
CA MET A 633 -18.47 -30.54 15.35
C MET A 633 -17.73 -30.24 14.05
N VAL A 634 -18.42 -30.35 12.92
CA VAL A 634 -17.81 -30.10 11.60
C VAL A 634 -17.58 -28.63 11.40
N SER A 635 -18.52 -27.76 11.76
CA SER A 635 -18.31 -26.29 11.74
C SER A 635 -17.10 -25.87 12.57
N ARG A 636 -16.92 -26.44 13.77
CA ARG A 636 -15.73 -26.19 14.61
C ARG A 636 -14.43 -26.70 13.97
N SER A 637 -14.48 -27.80 13.23
CA SER A 637 -13.32 -28.30 12.49
C SER A 637 -12.91 -27.34 11.35
N ILE A 638 -13.89 -26.78 10.64
CA ILE A 638 -13.68 -25.78 9.60
C ILE A 638 -13.06 -24.51 10.20
N GLU A 639 -13.60 -24.00 11.32
CA GLU A 639 -13.02 -22.87 12.03
C GLU A 639 -11.56 -23.12 12.46
N SER A 640 -11.25 -24.35 12.89
CA SER A 640 -9.89 -24.72 13.23
C SER A 640 -8.97 -24.74 12.00
N ALA A 641 -9.49 -25.11 10.85
CA ALA A 641 -8.78 -25.04 9.59
C ALA A 641 -8.50 -23.58 9.19
N GLN A 642 -9.51 -22.72 9.25
CA GLN A 642 -9.36 -21.28 8.99
C GLN A 642 -8.29 -20.64 9.89
N ARG A 643 -8.28 -20.97 11.20
CA ARG A 643 -7.23 -20.49 12.12
C ARG A 643 -5.81 -20.87 11.67
N LYS A 644 -5.63 -22.05 11.08
CA LYS A 644 -4.32 -22.46 10.55
C LYS A 644 -3.92 -21.67 9.31
N VAL A 645 -4.89 -21.38 8.44
CA VAL A 645 -4.66 -20.53 7.27
C VAL A 645 -4.34 -19.09 7.69
N GLU A 646 -5.11 -18.54 8.62
CA GLU A 646 -4.87 -17.22 9.21
C GLU A 646 -3.46 -17.12 9.80
N ALA A 647 -3.04 -18.11 10.60
CA ALA A 647 -1.71 -18.14 11.19
C ALA A 647 -0.60 -18.21 10.12
N ARG A 648 -0.79 -19.04 9.07
CA ARG A 648 0.17 -19.12 7.96
C ARG A 648 0.27 -17.79 7.21
N ASN A 649 -0.86 -17.16 6.92
CA ASN A 649 -0.89 -15.87 6.23
C ASN A 649 -0.22 -14.77 7.09
N PHE A 650 -0.44 -14.79 8.40
CA PHE A 650 0.28 -13.94 9.35
C PHE A 650 1.80 -14.14 9.29
N ASP A 651 2.25 -15.40 9.36
CA ASP A 651 3.68 -15.73 9.29
C ASP A 651 4.32 -15.20 7.99
N ILE A 652 3.63 -15.33 6.85
CA ILE A 652 4.09 -14.79 5.56
C ILE A 652 4.20 -13.26 5.63
N ARG A 653 3.18 -12.55 6.12
CA ARG A 653 3.21 -11.08 6.25
C ARG A 653 4.31 -10.63 7.21
N LYS A 654 4.47 -11.33 8.33
CA LYS A 654 5.53 -11.04 9.31
C LYS A 654 6.91 -11.23 8.71
N GLN A 655 7.11 -12.29 7.94
CA GLN A 655 8.38 -12.56 7.28
C GLN A 655 8.72 -11.48 6.25
N LEU A 656 7.74 -11.05 5.42
CA LEU A 656 7.93 -9.95 4.48
C LEU A 656 8.31 -8.65 5.21
N LEU A 657 7.61 -8.35 6.31
CA LEU A 657 7.88 -7.15 7.10
C LEU A 657 9.29 -7.18 7.73
N GLU A 658 9.78 -8.32 8.20
CA GLU A 658 11.11 -8.43 8.79
C GLU A 658 12.23 -8.08 7.80
N TYR A 659 12.05 -8.33 6.51
CA TYR A 659 12.96 -7.86 5.46
C TYR A 659 12.77 -6.37 5.16
N ASP A 660 11.52 -5.90 5.08
CA ASP A 660 11.23 -4.49 4.81
C ASP A 660 11.64 -3.56 5.97
N ASP A 661 11.65 -4.05 7.21
CA ASP A 661 12.11 -3.26 8.36
C ASP A 661 13.56 -2.81 8.21
N VAL A 662 14.43 -3.63 7.59
CA VAL A 662 15.82 -3.26 7.30
C VAL A 662 15.88 -2.10 6.30
N SER A 663 15.14 -2.21 5.21
CA SER A 663 15.02 -1.14 4.20
C SER A 663 14.39 0.13 4.80
N ASN A 664 13.43 -0.05 5.71
CA ASN A 664 12.74 1.05 6.35
C ASN A 664 13.64 1.84 7.32
N ASP A 665 14.52 1.16 8.06
CA ASP A 665 15.45 1.85 8.94
C ASP A 665 16.46 2.69 8.12
N GLN A 666 16.92 2.17 6.99
CA GLN A 666 17.78 2.90 6.07
C GLN A 666 17.01 4.06 5.39
N ARG A 667 15.76 3.85 4.97
CA ARG A 667 14.87 4.88 4.43
C ARG A 667 14.68 6.05 5.39
N LYS A 668 14.46 5.77 6.67
CA LYS A 668 14.34 6.82 7.70
C LYS A 668 15.60 7.69 7.74
N VAL A 669 16.79 7.10 7.71
CA VAL A 669 18.06 7.83 7.70
C VAL A 669 18.17 8.72 6.47
N ILE A 670 17.95 8.16 5.28
CA ILE A 670 18.03 8.89 4.01
C ILE A 670 17.01 10.02 3.95
N TYR A 671 15.74 9.75 4.29
CA TYR A 671 14.69 10.79 4.24
C TYR A 671 14.92 11.88 5.30
N GLN A 672 15.44 11.50 6.48
CA GLN A 672 15.80 12.49 7.49
C GLN A 672 16.95 13.37 7.02
N GLN A 673 18.02 12.81 6.45
CA GLN A 673 19.13 13.57 5.88
C GLN A 673 18.65 14.48 4.75
N ARG A 674 17.84 13.94 3.84
CA ARG A 674 17.26 14.67 2.73
C ARG A 674 16.42 15.86 3.19
N ASN A 675 15.58 15.65 4.18
CA ASN A 675 14.76 16.71 4.77
C ASN A 675 15.62 17.77 5.47
N GLN A 676 16.68 17.38 6.19
CA GLN A 676 17.63 18.32 6.81
C GLN A 676 18.33 19.19 5.76
N ILE A 677 18.74 18.60 4.62
CA ILE A 677 19.36 19.34 3.51
C ILE A 677 18.36 20.31 2.88
N LEU A 678 17.12 19.88 2.68
CA LEU A 678 16.07 20.68 2.07
C LEU A 678 15.67 21.87 2.96
N ASP A 679 15.56 21.64 4.26
CA ASP A 679 15.18 22.66 5.24
C ASP A 679 16.36 23.57 5.69
N ALA A 680 17.60 23.20 5.37
CA ALA A 680 18.79 23.94 5.81
C ALA A 680 18.87 25.33 5.18
N THR A 681 19.14 26.31 6.01
CA THR A 681 19.49 27.69 5.57
C THR A 681 20.98 27.85 5.31
N ASP A 682 21.82 26.92 5.80
CA ASP A 682 23.27 26.86 5.63
C ASP A 682 23.74 25.41 5.62
N LEU A 683 24.52 25.03 4.61
CA LEU A 683 25.09 23.69 4.44
C LEU A 683 26.61 23.65 4.67
N THR A 684 27.24 24.78 4.98
CA THR A 684 28.71 24.94 5.05
C THR A 684 29.36 23.92 5.94
N ALA A 685 28.83 23.68 7.14
CA ALA A 685 29.41 22.71 8.08
C ALA A 685 29.24 21.26 7.58
N GLN A 686 28.14 20.94 6.95
CA GLN A 686 27.84 19.61 6.43
C GLN A 686 28.74 19.29 5.22
N ILE A 687 28.88 20.23 4.29
CA ILE A 687 29.75 20.09 3.12
C ILE A 687 31.22 19.99 3.53
N ALA A 688 31.66 20.81 4.52
CA ALA A 688 33.02 20.70 5.09
C ALA A 688 33.27 19.33 5.69
N SER A 689 32.32 18.78 6.42
CA SER A 689 32.43 17.44 7.02
C SER A 689 32.54 16.36 5.94
N LEU A 690 31.72 16.41 4.88
CA LEU A 690 31.79 15.46 3.76
C LEU A 690 33.14 15.54 3.04
N ARG A 691 33.59 16.75 2.73
CA ARG A 691 34.88 16.99 2.06
C ARG A 691 36.05 16.49 2.89
N ASN A 692 36.10 16.87 4.17
CA ASN A 692 37.19 16.44 5.07
C ASN A 692 37.18 14.92 5.26
N GLY A 693 36.02 14.29 5.38
CA GLY A 693 35.88 12.84 5.43
C GLY A 693 36.41 12.17 4.14
N CYS A 694 36.02 12.71 2.96
CA CYS A 694 36.46 12.19 1.67
C CYS A 694 37.99 12.27 1.50
N PHE A 695 38.58 13.41 1.79
CA PHE A 695 40.03 13.58 1.67
C PHE A 695 40.79 12.80 2.75
N THR A 696 40.26 12.64 3.94
CA THR A 696 40.84 11.77 4.97
C THR A 696 40.89 10.32 4.47
N ASP A 697 39.79 9.79 3.96
CA ASP A 697 39.74 8.42 3.43
C ASP A 697 40.67 8.24 2.24
N LEU A 698 40.73 9.23 1.34
CA LEU A 698 41.64 9.21 0.21
C LEU A 698 43.12 9.19 0.64
N VAL A 699 43.50 10.07 1.55
CA VAL A 699 44.88 10.08 2.09
C VAL A 699 45.24 8.78 2.77
N ARG A 700 44.30 8.19 3.53
CA ARG A 700 44.50 6.91 4.24
C ARG A 700 44.72 5.71 3.31
N GLN A 701 44.28 5.77 2.05
CA GLN A 701 44.61 4.73 1.06
C GLN A 701 46.10 4.70 0.70
N TYR A 702 46.77 5.85 0.69
CA TYR A 702 48.17 5.98 0.34
C TYR A 702 49.11 6.17 1.53
N VAL A 703 48.58 6.60 2.65
CA VAL A 703 49.27 6.85 3.94
C VAL A 703 48.47 6.17 5.05
N PRO A 704 48.76 4.88 5.32
CA PRO A 704 48.06 4.13 6.37
C PRO A 704 48.26 4.77 7.76
N SER A 705 47.28 4.63 8.63
CA SER A 705 47.39 5.12 10.01
C SER A 705 48.55 4.51 10.74
N GLU A 706 49.25 5.32 11.56
CA GLU A 706 50.39 4.88 12.38
C GLU A 706 51.55 4.26 11.55
N SER A 707 51.64 4.59 10.27
CA SER A 707 52.69 4.12 9.37
C SER A 707 53.90 5.06 9.36
N VAL A 708 55.06 4.54 8.97
CA VAL A 708 56.29 5.32 8.79
C VAL A 708 56.40 5.87 7.39
N GLU A 709 57.13 6.98 7.20
CA GLU A 709 57.25 7.72 5.91
C GLU A 709 57.71 6.82 4.74
N GLU A 710 58.51 5.76 5.00
CA GLU A 710 58.94 4.82 3.96
C GLU A 710 57.83 3.97 3.37
N GLN A 711 56.65 3.90 4.03
CA GLN A 711 55.46 3.18 3.57
C GLN A 711 54.49 4.08 2.80
N TRP A 712 54.78 5.39 2.71
CA TRP A 712 53.87 6.36 2.14
C TRP A 712 54.06 6.47 0.61
N GLU A 713 52.94 6.38 -0.11
CA GLU A 713 52.94 6.52 -1.57
C GLU A 713 52.63 7.96 -1.98
N ILE A 714 53.42 8.96 -1.49
CA ILE A 714 53.25 10.38 -1.67
C ILE A 714 53.14 10.79 -3.15
N PRO A 715 54.06 10.34 -4.07
CA PRO A 715 53.96 10.71 -5.46
C PRO A 715 52.65 10.26 -6.16
N LEU A 716 52.10 9.11 -5.75
CA LEU A 716 50.87 8.57 -6.28
C LEU A 716 49.68 9.34 -5.74
N LEU A 717 49.66 9.65 -4.43
CA LEU A 717 48.68 10.50 -3.80
C LEU A 717 48.62 11.89 -4.46
N GLU A 718 49.78 12.57 -4.66
CA GLU A 718 49.86 13.89 -5.26
C GLU A 718 49.32 13.87 -6.70
N LYS A 719 49.64 12.83 -7.47
CA LYS A 719 49.10 12.62 -8.80
C LYS A 719 47.59 12.45 -8.78
N THR A 720 47.05 11.60 -7.88
CA THR A 720 45.59 11.39 -7.76
C THR A 720 44.87 12.68 -7.38
N LEU A 721 45.42 13.46 -6.44
CA LEU A 721 44.87 14.75 -6.04
C LEU A 721 44.81 15.73 -7.20
N ALA A 722 45.87 15.79 -8.04
CA ALA A 722 45.94 16.67 -9.17
C ALA A 722 45.02 16.21 -10.33
N ASP A 723 45.05 14.93 -10.69
CA ASP A 723 44.36 14.39 -11.85
C ASP A 723 42.85 14.30 -11.59
N ASP A 724 42.45 13.70 -10.46
CA ASP A 724 41.04 13.40 -10.16
C ASP A 724 40.29 14.52 -9.42
N TRP A 725 41.00 15.27 -8.55
CA TRP A 725 40.38 16.26 -7.66
C TRP A 725 40.73 17.70 -8.01
N LYS A 726 41.63 17.90 -8.99
CA LYS A 726 42.12 19.22 -9.40
C LYS A 726 42.75 20.01 -8.23
N LEU A 727 43.35 19.29 -7.27
CA LEU A 727 43.97 19.84 -6.08
C LEU A 727 45.50 19.73 -6.20
N ASP A 728 46.15 20.89 -6.28
CA ASP A 728 47.60 20.97 -6.24
C ASP A 728 48.08 21.12 -4.79
N ALA A 729 48.55 20.04 -4.21
CA ALA A 729 48.85 19.99 -2.78
C ALA A 729 50.34 20.18 -2.47
N GLY A 730 51.28 19.99 -3.44
CA GLY A 730 52.74 20.13 -3.23
C GLY A 730 53.30 19.25 -2.11
N LEU A 731 52.71 18.04 -1.94
CA LEU A 731 52.99 17.16 -0.77
C LEU A 731 54.44 16.66 -0.74
N ALA A 732 54.98 16.36 -1.92
CA ALA A 732 56.40 15.92 -2.04
C ALA A 732 57.37 16.98 -1.53
N GLN A 733 57.10 18.28 -1.77
CA GLN A 733 57.92 19.35 -1.21
C GLN A 733 57.74 19.52 0.28
N MET A 734 56.55 19.33 0.81
CA MET A 734 56.26 19.40 2.25
C MET A 734 56.94 18.30 3.02
N VAL A 735 56.81 17.06 2.60
CA VAL A 735 57.44 15.90 3.26
C VAL A 735 58.98 16.03 3.25
N ASN A 736 59.55 16.49 2.12
CA ASN A 736 61.02 16.67 2.00
C ASN A 736 61.54 17.88 2.81
N SER A 737 60.74 18.86 3.14
CA SER A 737 61.14 20.09 3.83
C SER A 737 60.89 20.08 5.33
N ALA A 738 60.00 19.19 5.82
CA ALA A 738 59.68 19.06 7.24
C ALA A 738 60.64 18.08 7.95
N SER A 739 61.07 18.39 9.14
CA SER A 739 62.00 17.55 9.89
C SER A 739 61.40 16.28 10.51
N ALA A 740 60.10 16.18 10.54
CA ALA A 740 59.24 15.02 10.80
C ALA A 740 57.79 15.47 10.66
N ILE A 741 57.04 14.92 9.71
CA ILE A 741 55.60 15.14 9.60
C ILE A 741 54.87 13.86 9.97
N THR A 742 53.79 13.95 10.73
CA THR A 742 53.00 12.78 11.07
C THR A 742 51.94 12.52 10.01
N ASP A 743 51.46 11.27 9.94
CA ASP A 743 50.38 10.88 9.04
C ASP A 743 49.10 11.70 9.29
N GLU A 744 48.79 12.06 10.53
CA GLU A 744 47.67 12.93 10.88
C GLU A 744 47.87 14.39 10.45
N GLU A 745 49.08 14.93 10.60
CA GLU A 745 49.39 16.28 10.11
C GLU A 745 49.31 16.37 8.59
N LEU A 746 49.66 15.32 7.86
CA LEU A 746 49.50 15.24 6.41
C LEU A 746 48.02 15.25 6.01
N VAL A 747 47.21 14.45 6.68
CA VAL A 747 45.74 14.47 6.46
C VAL A 747 45.16 15.86 6.70
N GLN A 748 45.51 16.50 7.82
CA GLN A 748 45.04 17.85 8.16
C GLN A 748 45.47 18.87 7.11
N LYS A 749 46.69 18.77 6.59
CA LYS A 749 47.21 19.67 5.55
C LYS A 749 46.45 19.52 4.24
N VAL A 750 46.20 18.28 3.79
CA VAL A 750 45.41 18.04 2.56
C VAL A 750 43.99 18.59 2.73
N CYS A 751 43.33 18.32 3.86
CA CYS A 751 41.99 18.85 4.16
C CYS A 751 41.98 20.39 4.16
N GLN A 752 43.01 21.04 4.78
CA GLN A 752 43.12 22.50 4.79
C GLN A 752 43.26 23.09 3.40
N ILE A 753 44.12 22.50 2.53
CA ILE A 753 44.28 22.94 1.15
C ILE A 753 42.99 22.81 0.36
N ALA A 754 42.25 21.69 0.58
CA ALA A 754 40.97 21.50 -0.04
C ALA A 754 39.92 22.52 0.44
N ASP A 755 39.90 22.84 1.74
CA ASP A 755 39.01 23.84 2.32
C ASP A 755 39.33 25.24 1.78
N ASP A 756 40.61 25.62 1.68
CA ASP A 756 41.02 26.92 1.16
C ASP A 756 40.66 27.07 -0.33
N GLN A 757 40.88 26.03 -1.14
CA GLN A 757 40.50 26.02 -2.55
C GLN A 757 38.99 26.12 -2.72
N PHE A 758 38.24 25.40 -1.92
CA PHE A 758 36.78 25.45 -1.96
C PHE A 758 36.25 26.82 -1.54
N ALA A 759 36.75 27.40 -0.46
CA ALA A 759 36.40 28.74 -0.01
C ALA A 759 36.69 29.82 -1.05
N ALA A 760 37.82 29.71 -1.75
CA ALA A 760 38.15 30.62 -2.85
C ALA A 760 37.10 30.51 -4.00
N LYS A 761 36.67 29.30 -4.33
CA LYS A 761 35.63 29.05 -5.35
C LYS A 761 34.27 29.63 -4.94
N VAL A 762 33.82 29.40 -3.70
CA VAL A 762 32.59 30.01 -3.17
C VAL A 762 32.66 31.54 -3.19
N GLY A 763 33.84 32.11 -2.90
CA GLY A 763 34.05 33.56 -2.92
C GLY A 763 33.92 34.21 -4.33
N LEU A 764 34.18 33.45 -5.38
CA LEU A 764 34.03 33.92 -6.77
C LEU A 764 32.59 34.09 -7.22
N VAL A 765 31.72 33.18 -6.78
CA VAL A 765 30.31 33.08 -7.23
C VAL A 765 29.33 33.71 -6.24
N GLY A 766 29.70 33.77 -4.96
CA GLY A 766 28.86 34.21 -3.86
C GLY A 766 28.18 33.03 -3.14
N ALA A 767 28.15 33.11 -1.81
CA ALA A 767 27.72 32.03 -0.96
C ALA A 767 26.24 31.62 -1.17
N GLU A 768 25.36 32.57 -1.47
CA GLU A 768 23.92 32.30 -1.64
C GLU A 768 23.63 31.47 -2.90
N ASN A 769 24.25 31.82 -4.04
CA ASN A 769 24.13 31.09 -5.28
C ASN A 769 24.76 29.69 -5.15
N PHE A 770 25.89 29.59 -4.46
CA PHE A 770 26.58 28.32 -4.28
C PHE A 770 25.80 27.36 -3.37
N LEU A 771 25.11 27.88 -2.36
CA LEU A 771 24.25 27.10 -1.48
C LEU A 771 23.12 26.36 -2.24
N GLN A 772 22.51 27.02 -3.25
CA GLN A 772 21.48 26.38 -4.07
C GLN A 772 22.08 25.22 -4.89
N PHE A 773 23.27 25.42 -5.42
CA PHE A 773 23.98 24.38 -6.14
C PHE A 773 24.38 23.22 -5.25
N GLU A 774 24.95 23.48 -4.07
CA GLU A 774 25.28 22.45 -3.06
C GLU A 774 24.07 21.61 -2.69
N ARG A 775 22.92 22.26 -2.44
CA ARG A 775 21.66 21.58 -2.11
C ARG A 775 21.22 20.66 -3.23
N MET A 776 21.24 21.14 -4.46
CA MET A 776 20.81 20.37 -5.62
C MET A 776 21.72 19.15 -5.86
N VAL A 777 23.06 19.35 -5.84
CA VAL A 777 24.01 18.26 -6.01
C VAL A 777 23.82 17.19 -4.93
N LEU A 778 23.66 17.59 -3.65
CA LEU A 778 23.41 16.66 -2.54
C LEU A 778 22.11 15.88 -2.72
N LEU A 779 21.00 16.55 -3.01
CA LEU A 779 19.70 15.90 -3.17
C LEU A 779 19.71 14.93 -4.35
N GLN A 780 20.27 15.33 -5.46
CA GLN A 780 20.31 14.48 -6.66
C GLN A 780 21.21 13.25 -6.47
N SER A 781 22.39 13.41 -5.89
CA SER A 781 23.27 12.28 -5.60
C SER A 781 22.62 11.29 -4.62
N ILE A 782 21.98 11.81 -3.55
CA ILE A 782 21.24 10.95 -2.61
C ILE A 782 20.13 10.21 -3.34
N ASP A 783 19.31 10.88 -4.15
CA ASP A 783 18.15 10.28 -4.81
C ASP A 783 18.56 9.23 -5.86
N SER A 784 19.64 9.48 -6.60
CA SER A 784 20.17 8.54 -7.60
C SER A 784 20.68 7.26 -6.94
N HIS A 785 21.59 7.39 -5.97
CA HIS A 785 22.17 6.23 -5.31
C HIS A 785 21.17 5.50 -4.39
N TRP A 786 20.17 6.21 -3.85
CA TRP A 786 19.10 5.57 -3.11
C TRP A 786 18.25 4.64 -4.00
N ARG A 787 17.95 5.05 -5.24
CA ARG A 787 17.24 4.19 -6.21
C ARG A 787 18.04 2.95 -6.56
N GLU A 788 19.33 3.10 -6.83
CA GLU A 788 20.24 1.98 -7.11
C GLU A 788 20.29 1.02 -5.91
N HIS A 789 20.38 1.58 -4.71
CA HIS A 789 20.39 0.80 -3.47
C HIS A 789 19.10 0.03 -3.24
N LEU A 790 17.92 0.60 -3.51
CA LEU A 790 16.65 -0.12 -3.43
C LEU A 790 16.64 -1.33 -4.37
N SER A 791 17.13 -1.16 -5.60
CA SER A 791 17.27 -2.27 -6.55
C SER A 791 18.24 -3.33 -6.04
N ALA A 792 19.39 -2.93 -5.48
CA ALA A 792 20.36 -3.86 -4.90
C ALA A 792 19.79 -4.65 -3.71
N LEU A 793 18.99 -4.02 -2.84
CA LEU A 793 18.30 -4.69 -1.74
C LEU A 793 17.25 -5.69 -2.23
N ASP A 794 16.54 -5.39 -3.31
CA ASP A 794 15.57 -6.33 -3.90
C ASP A 794 16.29 -7.57 -4.47
N TYR A 795 17.41 -7.39 -5.15
CA TYR A 795 18.23 -8.51 -5.64
C TYR A 795 18.81 -9.34 -4.49
N LEU A 796 19.31 -8.67 -3.45
CA LEU A 796 19.83 -9.35 -2.26
C LEU A 796 18.73 -10.21 -1.60
N ARG A 797 17.50 -9.68 -1.49
CA ARG A 797 16.36 -10.40 -0.91
C ARG A 797 15.99 -11.66 -1.69
N GLN A 798 16.05 -11.61 -3.03
CA GLN A 798 15.77 -12.76 -3.88
C GLN A 798 16.83 -13.86 -3.71
N GLY A 799 18.11 -13.48 -3.64
CA GLY A 799 19.23 -14.40 -3.54
C GLY A 799 19.54 -14.92 -2.13
N ILE A 800 19.03 -14.28 -1.08
CA ILE A 800 19.46 -14.53 0.30
C ILE A 800 19.13 -15.94 0.80
N HIS A 801 18.08 -16.56 0.29
CA HIS A 801 17.66 -17.92 0.66
C HIS A 801 18.75 -18.97 0.35
N LEU A 802 19.59 -18.72 -0.64
CA LEU A 802 20.71 -19.60 -1.01
C LEU A 802 21.76 -19.68 0.09
N ARG A 803 21.87 -18.66 0.96
CA ARG A 803 22.77 -18.66 2.13
C ARG A 803 22.39 -19.76 3.16
N GLY A 804 21.12 -20.22 3.13
CA GLY A 804 20.66 -21.35 3.95
C GLY A 804 21.39 -22.66 3.67
N TYR A 805 21.82 -22.90 2.43
CA TYR A 805 22.59 -24.07 2.05
C TYR A 805 23.98 -24.09 2.72
N ALA A 806 24.55 -22.91 3.00
CA ALA A 806 25.79 -22.75 3.75
C ALA A 806 25.60 -22.78 5.28
N GLN A 807 24.44 -23.26 5.78
CA GLN A 807 24.04 -23.30 7.20
C GLN A 807 24.02 -21.94 7.90
N LYS A 808 23.92 -20.84 7.14
CA LYS A 808 23.76 -19.49 7.67
C LYS A 808 22.28 -19.15 7.79
N GLN A 809 21.95 -18.27 8.73
CA GLN A 809 20.57 -17.78 8.87
C GLN A 809 20.29 -16.67 7.84
N PRO A 810 19.41 -16.87 6.85
CA PRO A 810 19.18 -15.92 5.75
C PRO A 810 18.86 -14.51 6.24
N LYS A 811 18.05 -14.36 7.29
CA LYS A 811 17.68 -13.06 7.86
C LYS A 811 18.88 -12.30 8.45
N GLN A 812 19.80 -12.99 9.13
CA GLN A 812 20.97 -12.34 9.72
C GLN A 812 21.96 -11.93 8.63
N GLU A 813 22.16 -12.79 7.63
CA GLU A 813 23.02 -12.46 6.48
C GLU A 813 22.42 -11.30 5.68
N TYR A 814 21.10 -11.28 5.46
CA TYR A 814 20.44 -10.14 4.80
C TYR A 814 20.70 -8.82 5.54
N LYS A 815 20.53 -8.80 6.86
CA LYS A 815 20.81 -7.59 7.67
C LYS A 815 22.25 -7.14 7.53
N ARG A 816 23.21 -8.08 7.59
CA ARG A 816 24.64 -7.78 7.48
C ARG A 816 24.98 -7.22 6.09
N GLU A 817 24.59 -7.92 5.04
CA GLU A 817 24.90 -7.53 3.65
C GLU A 817 24.17 -6.21 3.27
N ALA A 818 22.92 -6.02 3.71
CA ALA A 818 22.19 -4.77 3.52
C ALA A 818 22.87 -3.58 4.25
N PHE A 819 23.45 -3.81 5.42
CA PHE A 819 24.20 -2.78 6.14
C PHE A 819 25.50 -2.40 5.39
N GLU A 820 26.22 -3.40 4.87
CA GLU A 820 27.43 -3.18 4.06
C GLU A 820 27.10 -2.38 2.78
N LEU A 821 26.02 -2.75 2.06
CA LEU A 821 25.54 -2.00 0.88
C LEU A 821 25.16 -0.55 1.23
N PHE A 822 24.54 -0.35 2.39
CA PHE A 822 24.16 1.00 2.83
C PHE A 822 25.40 1.86 3.18
N GLY A 823 26.40 1.27 3.79
CA GLY A 823 27.70 1.94 4.01
C GLY A 823 28.35 2.37 2.70
N GLN A 824 28.37 1.50 1.69
CA GLN A 824 28.88 1.80 0.37
C GLN A 824 28.09 2.95 -0.30
N LEU A 825 26.76 2.98 -0.19
CA LEU A 825 25.94 4.07 -0.68
C LEU A 825 26.38 5.42 -0.09
N LEU A 826 26.51 5.49 1.24
CA LEU A 826 26.90 6.72 1.93
C LEU A 826 28.29 7.20 1.52
N ASP A 827 29.25 6.27 1.37
CA ASP A 827 30.59 6.59 0.89
C ASP A 827 30.59 7.05 -0.57
N THR A 828 29.77 6.44 -1.42
CA THR A 828 29.63 6.86 -2.83
C THR A 828 29.05 8.26 -2.92
N VAL A 829 27.97 8.56 -2.19
CA VAL A 829 27.38 9.91 -2.15
C VAL A 829 28.40 10.93 -1.64
N LYS A 830 29.13 10.62 -0.58
CA LYS A 830 30.18 11.49 -0.02
C LYS A 830 31.24 11.83 -1.08
N ASN A 831 31.74 10.81 -1.79
CA ASN A 831 32.78 10.95 -2.79
C ASN A 831 32.30 11.69 -4.03
N GLU A 832 31.12 11.35 -4.55
CA GLU A 832 30.54 11.99 -5.74
C GLU A 832 30.23 13.46 -5.49
N VAL A 833 29.54 13.77 -4.41
CA VAL A 833 29.23 15.16 -4.05
C VAL A 833 30.51 15.99 -3.90
N THR A 834 31.47 15.47 -3.14
CA THR A 834 32.77 16.17 -2.96
C THR A 834 33.46 16.35 -4.32
N LYS A 835 33.49 15.33 -5.17
CA LYS A 835 34.14 15.40 -6.48
C LYS A 835 33.48 16.44 -7.37
N VAL A 836 32.15 16.46 -7.49
CA VAL A 836 31.41 17.44 -8.30
C VAL A 836 31.67 18.86 -7.79
N LEU A 837 31.56 19.09 -6.48
CA LEU A 837 31.77 20.41 -5.89
C LEU A 837 33.21 20.90 -6.01
N MET A 838 34.21 20.01 -5.93
CA MET A 838 35.64 20.37 -6.09
C MET A 838 36.04 20.55 -7.54
N THR A 839 35.47 19.80 -8.49
CA THR A 839 35.92 19.81 -9.89
C THR A 839 35.12 20.76 -10.78
N VAL A 840 33.90 21.18 -10.37
CA VAL A 840 33.10 22.11 -11.19
C VAL A 840 33.87 23.40 -11.47
N LYS A 841 33.96 23.78 -12.75
CA LYS A 841 34.59 25.04 -13.21
C LYS A 841 33.53 26.10 -13.30
N VAL A 842 33.53 27.06 -12.40
CA VAL A 842 32.57 28.15 -12.33
C VAL A 842 33.33 29.45 -12.08
N GLU A 843 33.19 30.38 -12.98
CA GLU A 843 33.74 31.72 -12.87
C GLU A 843 32.67 32.80 -12.68
N THR A 844 31.40 32.45 -13.03
CA THR A 844 30.26 33.35 -12.92
C THR A 844 29.01 32.63 -12.39
N GLY A 845 28.08 33.38 -11.81
CA GLY A 845 26.78 32.82 -11.34
C GLY A 845 25.97 32.20 -12.47
N GLU A 846 26.01 32.75 -13.70
CA GLU A 846 25.29 32.20 -14.85
C GLU A 846 25.80 30.81 -15.27
N GLN A 847 27.09 30.55 -15.14
CA GLN A 847 27.66 29.23 -15.40
C GLN A 847 27.26 28.22 -14.34
N LEU A 848 27.06 28.67 -13.10
CA LEU A 848 26.57 27.84 -12.03
C LEU A 848 25.11 27.46 -12.26
N GLU A 849 24.25 28.40 -12.69
CA GLU A 849 22.85 28.13 -13.04
C GLU A 849 22.75 27.18 -14.24
N GLN A 850 23.63 27.29 -15.23
CA GLN A 850 23.69 26.36 -16.35
C GLN A 850 24.12 24.96 -15.89
N ALA A 851 25.14 24.84 -15.04
CA ALA A 851 25.57 23.57 -14.46
C ALA A 851 24.45 22.94 -13.61
N ALA A 852 23.73 23.77 -12.85
CA ALA A 852 22.55 23.37 -12.12
C ALA A 852 21.46 22.84 -13.05
N GLY A 853 21.11 23.57 -14.09
CA GLY A 853 20.11 23.12 -15.07
C GLY A 853 20.52 21.87 -15.86
N ASP A 854 21.78 21.63 -16.08
CA ASP A 854 22.26 20.40 -16.72
C ASP A 854 22.18 19.19 -15.77
N ILE A 855 22.39 19.44 -14.49
CA ILE A 855 22.21 18.44 -13.43
C ILE A 855 20.71 18.12 -13.26
N GLU A 856 19.87 19.15 -13.22
CA GLU A 856 18.41 18.99 -13.12
C GLU A 856 17.84 18.19 -14.31
N LYS A 857 18.28 18.49 -15.53
CA LYS A 857 17.89 17.74 -16.73
C LYS A 857 18.29 16.27 -16.70
N ARG A 858 19.42 15.92 -16.08
CA ARG A 858 19.79 14.52 -15.87
C ARG A 858 18.84 13.81 -14.88
N GLY A 859 18.29 14.54 -13.90
CA GLY A 859 17.26 14.03 -12.98
C GLY A 859 15.86 13.92 -13.60
N GLU A 860 15.54 14.74 -14.63
CA GLU A 860 14.25 14.77 -15.31
C GLU A 860 14.05 13.68 -16.37
N THR A 861 15.04 12.84 -16.65
CA THR A 861 14.93 11.74 -17.63
C THR A 861 14.01 10.62 -17.20
N ILE A 862 13.38 10.71 -16.02
CA ILE A 862 12.40 9.73 -15.57
C ILE A 862 11.04 10.10 -16.16
N SER A 863 10.63 9.35 -17.18
CA SER A 863 9.33 9.47 -17.82
C SER A 863 8.41 8.30 -17.40
N ASN A 864 7.10 8.45 -17.61
CA ASN A 864 6.10 7.41 -17.35
C ASN A 864 6.09 6.90 -15.90
N VAL A 865 5.93 7.82 -14.95
CA VAL A 865 5.81 7.46 -13.53
C VAL A 865 4.57 6.60 -13.32
N THR A 866 4.77 5.44 -12.72
CA THR A 866 3.72 4.45 -12.43
C THR A 866 3.58 4.28 -10.93
N TYR A 867 2.35 4.31 -10.46
CA TYR A 867 1.99 4.07 -9.06
C TYR A 867 1.45 2.65 -8.91
N THR A 868 2.02 1.88 -8.03
CA THR A 868 1.60 0.51 -7.73
C THR A 868 1.05 0.45 -6.31
N ALA A 869 -0.20 0.05 -6.18
CA ALA A 869 -0.87 -0.13 -4.89
C ALA A 869 -1.69 -1.42 -4.89
N PRO A 870 -1.88 -2.06 -3.73
CA PRO A 870 -2.85 -3.14 -3.58
C PRO A 870 -4.29 -2.60 -3.62
N THR A 871 -5.20 -3.40 -4.15
CA THR A 871 -6.63 -3.15 -4.06
C THR A 871 -7.24 -3.80 -2.82
N GLU A 872 -8.49 -3.47 -2.51
CA GLU A 872 -9.29 -4.14 -1.47
C GLU A 872 -9.38 -5.67 -1.65
N THR A 873 -9.21 -6.16 -2.87
CA THR A 873 -9.20 -7.60 -3.20
C THR A 873 -7.83 -8.25 -3.07
N GLY A 874 -6.78 -7.46 -2.74
CA GLY A 874 -5.39 -7.91 -2.68
C GLY A 874 -4.73 -8.04 -4.06
N GLU A 875 -5.42 -7.63 -5.13
CA GLU A 875 -4.83 -7.51 -6.47
C GLU A 875 -3.98 -6.24 -6.53
N VAL A 876 -2.92 -6.27 -7.32
CA VAL A 876 -2.03 -5.12 -7.51
C VAL A 876 -2.52 -4.32 -8.71
N VAL A 877 -2.85 -3.04 -8.50
CA VAL A 877 -3.21 -2.11 -9.57
C VAL A 877 -2.05 -1.17 -9.83
N GLN A 878 -1.73 -0.98 -11.10
CA GLN A 878 -0.79 0.02 -11.57
C GLN A 878 -1.57 1.16 -12.24
N SER A 879 -1.36 2.38 -11.79
CA SER A 879 -1.87 3.59 -12.42
C SER A 879 -0.71 4.45 -12.94
N VAL A 880 -0.85 4.99 -14.15
CA VAL A 880 0.13 5.91 -14.74
C VAL A 880 -0.28 7.33 -14.39
N ASP A 881 0.68 8.14 -13.95
CA ASP A 881 0.43 9.56 -13.68
C ASP A 881 0.25 10.32 -14.99
N ALA A 882 -0.97 10.76 -15.25
CA ALA A 882 -1.32 11.52 -16.46
C ALA A 882 -0.68 12.92 -16.49
N SER A 883 -0.20 13.44 -15.35
CA SER A 883 0.41 14.77 -15.26
C SER A 883 1.86 14.83 -15.78
N THR A 884 2.54 13.69 -15.79
CA THR A 884 3.93 13.57 -16.27
C THR A 884 4.05 13.32 -17.78
N VAL A 885 2.95 12.97 -18.44
CA VAL A 885 2.87 12.81 -19.88
C VAL A 885 2.33 14.12 -20.45
N GLY A 886 3.17 14.92 -21.12
CA GLY A 886 2.76 16.14 -21.83
C GLY A 886 1.76 15.91 -22.99
N LEU A 887 0.99 14.84 -22.93
CA LEU A 887 -0.11 14.47 -23.80
C LEU A 887 -1.41 14.59 -22.98
N LYS A 888 -2.25 15.51 -23.37
CA LYS A 888 -3.66 15.55 -22.96
C LYS A 888 -4.28 14.19 -23.27
N LEU A 889 -4.39 13.32 -22.28
CA LEU A 889 -5.25 12.14 -22.37
C LEU A 889 -6.70 12.63 -22.49
N PRO A 890 -7.52 12.05 -23.37
CA PRO A 890 -8.94 12.37 -23.43
C PRO A 890 -9.54 11.99 -22.07
N THR A 891 -10.29 12.94 -21.49
CA THR A 891 -11.16 12.72 -20.33
C THR A 891 -11.97 11.42 -20.50
N PRO A 892 -12.19 10.65 -19.42
CA PRO A 892 -12.92 9.40 -19.55
C PRO A 892 -14.32 9.65 -20.09
N PHE A 893 -14.55 9.15 -21.28
CA PHE A 893 -15.83 8.95 -21.96
C PHE A 893 -16.92 10.03 -21.72
N GLU A 894 -16.80 11.17 -22.39
CA GLU A 894 -17.97 11.67 -23.09
C GLU A 894 -18.17 10.71 -24.28
N ALA A 895 -19.29 10.04 -24.32
CA ALA A 895 -19.66 9.17 -25.41
C ALA A 895 -19.58 9.99 -26.71
N VAL A 896 -18.54 9.75 -27.49
CA VAL A 896 -18.39 10.34 -28.83
C VAL A 896 -19.69 9.99 -29.55
N PRO A 897 -20.53 10.97 -29.95
CA PRO A 897 -21.71 10.67 -30.74
C PRO A 897 -21.27 9.87 -31.96
N ARG A 898 -21.92 8.73 -32.22
CA ARG A 898 -21.61 7.87 -33.36
C ARG A 898 -21.91 8.68 -34.62
N VAL A 899 -20.89 9.33 -35.15
CA VAL A 899 -21.02 10.15 -36.36
C VAL A 899 -21.01 9.24 -37.57
N GLY A 900 -22.00 9.37 -38.39
CA GLY A 900 -22.13 8.62 -39.63
C GLY A 900 -20.95 8.95 -40.57
N ARG A 901 -20.51 7.96 -41.34
CA ARG A 901 -19.33 8.04 -42.25
C ARG A 901 -19.37 9.22 -43.20
N ASN A 902 -20.55 9.72 -43.54
CA ASN A 902 -20.81 10.85 -44.45
C ASN A 902 -21.13 12.19 -43.76
N GLU A 903 -21.22 12.22 -42.43
CA GLU A 903 -21.50 13.44 -41.67
C GLU A 903 -20.27 14.33 -41.50
N PRO A 904 -20.41 15.61 -41.17
CA PRO A 904 -19.28 16.50 -40.88
C PRO A 904 -18.47 15.99 -39.70
N CYS A 905 -17.18 16.05 -39.80
CA CYS A 905 -16.29 15.60 -38.73
C CYS A 905 -16.40 16.52 -37.49
N PRO A 906 -16.60 15.99 -36.28
CA PRO A 906 -16.75 16.79 -35.06
C PRO A 906 -15.51 17.64 -34.70
N CYS A 907 -14.40 17.45 -35.35
CA CYS A 907 -13.18 18.25 -35.15
C CYS A 907 -13.25 19.69 -35.75
N GLY A 908 -14.37 20.07 -36.32
CA GLY A 908 -14.55 21.43 -36.93
C GLY A 908 -13.80 21.67 -38.23
N SER A 909 -13.22 20.63 -38.86
CA SER A 909 -12.45 20.77 -40.12
C SER A 909 -13.31 21.02 -41.36
N GLY A 910 -14.62 20.98 -41.28
CA GLY A 910 -15.55 21.10 -42.43
C GLY A 910 -15.55 19.91 -43.40
N LYS A 911 -14.73 18.89 -43.15
CA LYS A 911 -14.63 17.66 -43.94
C LYS A 911 -15.59 16.59 -43.43
N LYS A 912 -16.04 15.70 -44.32
CA LYS A 912 -16.82 14.52 -43.90
C LYS A 912 -15.93 13.58 -43.05
N TYR A 913 -16.54 12.88 -42.07
CA TYR A 913 -15.81 12.02 -41.15
C TYR A 913 -14.89 11.03 -41.86
N LYS A 914 -15.33 10.37 -42.92
CA LYS A 914 -14.54 9.44 -43.75
C LYS A 914 -13.30 10.07 -44.46
N HIS A 915 -13.26 11.40 -44.58
CA HIS A 915 -12.14 12.14 -45.19
C HIS A 915 -11.32 12.93 -44.16
N CYS A 916 -11.56 12.68 -42.88
CA CYS A 916 -10.84 13.28 -41.78
C CYS A 916 -10.42 12.20 -40.76
N HIS A 917 -11.06 12.07 -39.61
CA HIS A 917 -10.72 11.10 -38.56
C HIS A 917 -11.19 9.67 -38.83
N GLY A 918 -12.08 9.45 -39.78
CA GLY A 918 -12.52 8.12 -40.23
C GLY A 918 -11.73 7.55 -41.42
N GLN A 919 -10.58 8.09 -41.74
CA GLN A 919 -9.74 7.65 -42.87
C GLN A 919 -8.95 6.35 -42.60
N LEU A 920 -8.86 5.92 -41.33
CA LEU A 920 -8.17 4.72 -40.89
C LEU A 920 -9.12 3.62 -40.36
N ALA A 921 -10.42 3.73 -40.64
CA ALA A 921 -11.41 2.70 -40.26
C ALA A 921 -11.91 1.95 -41.48
#